data_09db4b550296fb72ac78a81e4204565e
#
_entry.id   09db4b550296fb72ac78a81e4204565e
#
_cell.length_a   1.000
_cell.length_b   1.000
_cell.length_c   1.000
_cell.angle_alpha   90.00
_cell.angle_beta   90.00
_cell.angle_gamma   90.00
#
_symmetry.space_group_name_H-M   'P 1'
#
loop_
_entity.id
_entity.type
_entity.pdbx_description
1 polymer ?
#
loop_
_entity_poly.entity_id
_entity_poly.type
_entity_poly.pdbx_seq_one_letter_code
_entity_poly.pdbx_strand_id
1 'polypeptide(L)'
;MSDVRLNVISMGKIDCRDGRNGVKITFRNRTTWDVHRAEIYADDKIVGICMLVNANDEDTVMCEIDKLCGVHTFKIRVDEGAFIKTAELIYIDDFHTCDYIPTPDSVVRDLNTEEWEATDMLGRKIASVEDTRGSKKDKLVGMFYWSWRNAHKNLRPVNVTKLLAQYPAAEYDMKHPAWGEEPLQAHWNEPLYGYYLNSDKYVIRKHAVMLSNAGVDFIVFDCTNGNLLWKDAYEPILEGLHEAREEGIDVPKFAFMLNFCPMGFTDDMLRILYQDLYRSGKYKDLWFMLDGKPLIMAYPESLPGNGVCETDTKILNEIREFFTFRPGMPGYGTGPTRPDHWPWLEIFPQYKYGEREDGSCEIMSVGVAQNANKYRICTHFNDEDTYGRSYTKAHGFKLLDKESYKYGYNFQEQWERALDADPDIIFLTGWNEWQMMRIAHDPYWQRDKASNQIAMVDQYDREHSRDIEPDIDGYLDTYYLQMVHNIRRFKGSGVRVKPSKIKTIDICGGAEQWNDVLPEYLNAKGGAINRDSDGYVGWHYTNDTAKNNIVKAKVARDGDYVYFYAECANKLTAPTENNWMTLYIDADRSKNTGWEGYDIVINRNAPSDGYTTIEKHQRTLDGNTFNWTLIGNAKINVNENTVVIAVPRDLFGEGGLNFEFKWSDNMQDANIMDFYKNGDCAPMGRFNYLYKE
;
A
#
# COMPACT_ATOMS: atom_id res chain seq x y z
N MET A 1 31.11 -7.41 -23.46
CA MET A 1 29.88 -7.65 -24.23
C MET A 1 29.89 -9.13 -24.56
N SER A 2 29.07 -9.95 -23.85
CA SER A 2 28.88 -11.36 -24.21
C SER A 2 28.13 -11.39 -25.55
N ASP A 3 28.55 -12.23 -26.50
CA ASP A 3 27.80 -12.50 -27.72
C ASP A 3 26.40 -12.98 -27.35
N VAL A 4 25.42 -12.09 -27.38
CA VAL A 4 24.01 -12.45 -27.19
C VAL A 4 23.60 -13.27 -28.41
N ARG A 5 23.33 -14.56 -28.19
CA ARG A 5 22.78 -15.39 -29.28
C ARG A 5 21.34 -14.93 -29.53
N LEU A 6 21.03 -14.73 -30.79
CA LEU A 6 19.75 -14.22 -31.23
C LEU A 6 18.98 -15.30 -31.96
N ASN A 7 17.70 -15.43 -31.56
CA ASN A 7 16.76 -16.26 -32.29
C ASN A 7 16.15 -15.48 -33.46
N VAL A 8 16.08 -16.09 -34.61
CA VAL A 8 15.45 -15.51 -35.81
C VAL A 8 14.28 -16.40 -36.19
N ILE A 9 13.08 -15.82 -36.20
CA ILE A 9 11.85 -16.52 -36.58
C ILE A 9 11.38 -15.97 -37.90
N SER A 10 11.30 -16.82 -38.94
CA SER A 10 10.80 -16.47 -40.26
C SER A 10 9.28 -16.53 -40.28
N MET A 11 8.65 -15.44 -40.72
CA MET A 11 7.20 -15.40 -40.98
C MET A 11 6.90 -15.62 -42.48
N GLY A 12 7.92 -15.70 -43.31
CA GLY A 12 7.77 -15.89 -44.74
C GLY A 12 7.40 -14.63 -45.52
N LYS A 13 6.92 -14.85 -46.77
CA LYS A 13 6.48 -13.75 -47.67
C LYS A 13 5.01 -13.44 -47.42
N ILE A 14 4.70 -12.18 -47.13
CA ILE A 14 3.36 -11.69 -46.83
C ILE A 14 3.04 -10.49 -47.70
N ASP A 15 1.83 -10.45 -48.25
CA ASP A 15 1.30 -9.34 -49.03
C ASP A 15 0.66 -8.29 -48.11
N CYS A 16 1.21 -7.09 -48.08
CA CYS A 16 0.75 -5.96 -47.24
C CYS A 16 -0.15 -4.97 -47.98
N ARG A 17 -0.60 -5.28 -49.21
CA ARG A 17 -1.55 -4.41 -49.95
C ARG A 17 -2.90 -4.25 -49.33
N ASP A 18 -3.28 -5.13 -48.39
CA ASP A 18 -4.48 -5.06 -47.57
C ASP A 18 -4.37 -4.04 -46.41
N GLY A 19 -3.23 -3.39 -46.22
CA GLY A 19 -3.04 -2.34 -45.21
C GLY A 19 -2.67 -2.83 -43.83
N ARG A 20 -2.21 -4.08 -43.68
CA ARG A 20 -1.76 -4.58 -42.36
C ARG A 20 -0.65 -3.69 -41.80
N ASN A 21 -0.81 -3.34 -40.53
CA ASN A 21 0.01 -2.34 -39.83
C ASN A 21 0.49 -2.81 -38.46
N GLY A 22 0.30 -4.08 -38.12
CA GLY A 22 0.71 -4.64 -36.84
C GLY A 22 1.11 -6.09 -36.90
N VAL A 23 1.85 -6.52 -35.89
CA VAL A 23 2.23 -7.92 -35.65
C VAL A 23 1.69 -8.34 -34.28
N LYS A 24 0.95 -9.43 -34.23
CA LYS A 24 0.53 -10.12 -33.02
C LYS A 24 1.53 -11.21 -32.71
N ILE A 25 2.13 -11.18 -31.53
CA ILE A 25 3.15 -12.13 -31.07
C ILE A 25 2.70 -12.80 -29.81
N THR A 26 2.58 -14.13 -29.82
CA THR A 26 2.41 -14.94 -28.59
C THR A 26 3.76 -15.51 -28.21
N PHE A 27 4.17 -15.32 -26.96
CA PHE A 27 5.52 -15.61 -26.51
C PHE A 27 5.54 -16.07 -25.05
N ARG A 28 6.71 -16.60 -24.65
CA ARG A 28 7.04 -16.96 -23.28
C ARG A 28 8.48 -16.52 -23.01
N ASN A 29 8.73 -15.84 -21.89
CA ASN A 29 10.06 -15.60 -21.37
C ASN A 29 10.48 -16.69 -20.38
N ARG A 30 11.76 -16.76 -20.04
CA ARG A 30 12.27 -17.71 -19.03
C ARG A 30 11.73 -17.39 -17.65
N THR A 31 11.57 -16.11 -17.36
CA THR A 31 11.01 -15.62 -16.10
C THR A 31 9.96 -14.55 -16.37
N THR A 32 9.09 -14.28 -15.40
CA THR A 32 8.05 -13.26 -15.52
C THR A 32 8.57 -11.83 -15.37
N TRP A 33 9.82 -11.67 -14.95
CA TRP A 33 10.47 -10.35 -14.81
C TRP A 33 11.45 -10.01 -15.93
N ASP A 34 11.80 -10.96 -16.82
CA ASP A 34 12.69 -10.70 -17.96
C ASP A 34 12.03 -9.78 -18.98
N VAL A 35 12.77 -8.78 -19.43
CA VAL A 35 12.38 -7.83 -20.48
C VAL A 35 13.19 -8.15 -21.73
N HIS A 36 12.51 -8.43 -22.84
CA HIS A 36 13.12 -8.72 -24.12
C HIS A 36 12.61 -7.79 -25.21
N ARG A 37 13.49 -7.43 -26.13
CA ARG A 37 13.17 -6.60 -27.28
C ARG A 37 13.15 -7.45 -28.54
N ALA A 38 12.00 -7.50 -29.19
CA ALA A 38 11.84 -8.14 -30.49
C ALA A 38 11.90 -7.10 -31.62
N GLU A 39 12.80 -7.29 -32.58
CA GLU A 39 12.91 -6.47 -33.78
C GLU A 39 12.15 -7.15 -34.92
N ILE A 40 11.24 -6.42 -35.55
CA ILE A 40 10.44 -6.90 -36.67
C ILE A 40 11.06 -6.36 -37.96
N TYR A 41 11.43 -7.26 -38.87
CA TYR A 41 12.05 -6.94 -40.14
C TYR A 41 11.12 -7.24 -41.32
N ALA A 42 11.14 -6.35 -42.31
CA ALA A 42 10.63 -6.58 -43.65
C ALA A 42 11.76 -6.34 -44.66
N ASP A 43 12.10 -7.33 -45.51
CA ASP A 43 13.19 -7.27 -46.48
C ASP A 43 14.51 -6.74 -45.89
N ASP A 44 14.91 -7.26 -44.72
CA ASP A 44 16.10 -6.90 -43.96
C ASP A 44 16.14 -5.49 -43.36
N LYS A 45 15.06 -4.72 -43.43
CA LYS A 45 14.90 -3.44 -42.70
C LYS A 45 14.04 -3.62 -41.48
N ILE A 46 14.41 -2.98 -40.36
CA ILE A 46 13.55 -2.91 -39.15
C ILE A 46 12.36 -2.04 -39.48
N VAL A 47 11.16 -2.55 -39.26
CA VAL A 47 9.86 -1.89 -39.45
C VAL A 47 9.05 -1.74 -38.20
N GLY A 48 9.49 -2.32 -37.08
CA GLY A 48 8.85 -2.19 -35.77
C GLY A 48 9.69 -2.82 -34.69
N ILE A 49 9.36 -2.40 -33.44
CA ILE A 49 9.94 -2.96 -32.21
C ILE A 49 8.78 -3.39 -31.30
N CYS A 50 8.92 -4.57 -30.74
CA CYS A 50 7.99 -5.15 -29.80
C CYS A 50 8.70 -5.45 -28.48
N MET A 51 8.10 -5.03 -27.38
CA MET A 51 8.60 -5.35 -26.05
C MET A 51 7.88 -6.61 -25.53
N LEU A 52 8.64 -7.61 -25.09
CA LEU A 52 8.13 -8.89 -24.62
C LEU A 52 8.37 -9.02 -23.12
N VAL A 53 7.32 -8.83 -22.36
CA VAL A 53 7.26 -9.03 -20.91
C VAL A 53 5.98 -9.78 -20.59
N ASN A 54 6.07 -10.91 -19.89
CA ASN A 54 4.89 -11.69 -19.53
C ASN A 54 4.61 -11.65 -18.02
N ALA A 55 3.35 -11.53 -17.66
CA ALA A 55 2.87 -11.66 -16.28
C ALA A 55 2.61 -13.15 -15.91
N ASN A 56 2.34 -13.99 -16.90
CA ASN A 56 2.00 -15.40 -16.76
C ASN A 56 3.01 -16.26 -17.55
N ASP A 57 2.76 -17.57 -17.61
CA ASP A 57 3.60 -18.52 -18.36
C ASP A 57 3.65 -18.21 -19.86
N GLU A 58 2.61 -17.63 -20.42
CA GLU A 58 2.49 -17.25 -21.83
C GLU A 58 1.71 -15.94 -21.93
N ASP A 59 2.12 -15.04 -22.79
CA ASP A 59 1.44 -13.76 -23.01
C ASP A 59 1.38 -13.43 -24.52
N THR A 60 0.54 -12.48 -24.87
CA THR A 60 0.37 -12.01 -26.27
C THR A 60 0.44 -10.49 -26.32
N VAL A 61 1.24 -9.99 -27.28
CA VAL A 61 1.40 -8.56 -27.50
C VAL A 61 1.09 -8.22 -28.95
N MET A 62 0.56 -7.01 -29.17
CA MET A 62 0.33 -6.42 -30.48
C MET A 62 1.25 -5.22 -30.68
N CYS A 63 2.07 -5.27 -31.72
CA CYS A 63 3.04 -4.23 -32.06
C CYS A 63 2.70 -3.53 -33.34
N GLU A 64 2.74 -2.21 -33.33
CA GLU A 64 2.63 -1.39 -34.52
C GLU A 64 3.91 -1.51 -35.37
N ILE A 65 3.75 -1.55 -36.71
CA ILE A 65 4.86 -1.54 -37.68
C ILE A 65 4.67 -0.43 -38.69
N ASP A 66 5.75 -0.08 -39.42
CA ASP A 66 5.71 0.85 -40.52
C ASP A 66 4.69 0.41 -41.57
N LYS A 67 4.00 1.37 -42.16
CA LYS A 67 3.08 1.10 -43.26
C LYS A 67 3.83 0.60 -44.50
N LEU A 68 3.53 -0.63 -44.86
CA LEU A 68 4.15 -1.28 -46.05
C LEU A 68 3.10 -1.52 -47.13
N CYS A 69 3.58 -1.61 -48.38
CA CYS A 69 2.73 -1.94 -49.52
C CYS A 69 3.46 -2.91 -50.45
N GLY A 70 2.79 -3.99 -50.83
CA GLY A 70 3.39 -5.04 -51.66
C GLY A 70 3.75 -6.30 -50.87
N VAL A 71 4.55 -7.16 -51.51
CA VAL A 71 4.97 -8.42 -50.91
C VAL A 71 6.35 -8.27 -50.28
N HIS A 72 6.44 -8.51 -48.96
CA HIS A 72 7.68 -8.40 -48.20
C HIS A 72 7.98 -9.72 -47.47
N THR A 73 9.26 -9.99 -47.24
CA THR A 73 9.71 -11.13 -46.45
C THR A 73 9.88 -10.71 -44.99
N PHE A 74 9.06 -11.27 -44.09
CA PHE A 74 9.09 -10.90 -42.65
C PHE A 74 9.90 -11.90 -41.83
N LYS A 75 10.62 -11.36 -40.85
CA LYS A 75 11.27 -12.11 -39.76
C LYS A 75 11.27 -11.32 -38.49
N ILE A 76 11.29 -12.02 -37.35
CA ILE A 76 11.45 -11.44 -36.04
C ILE A 76 12.78 -11.90 -35.45
N ARG A 77 13.51 -10.96 -34.88
CA ARG A 77 14.78 -11.19 -34.20
C ARG A 77 14.58 -10.86 -32.70
N VAL A 78 14.93 -11.80 -31.84
CA VAL A 78 14.81 -11.67 -30.39
C VAL A 78 15.99 -12.39 -29.73
N ASP A 79 16.38 -11.99 -28.52
CA ASP A 79 17.42 -12.68 -27.78
C ASP A 79 16.98 -14.10 -27.28
N GLU A 80 17.92 -14.89 -26.77
CA GLU A 80 17.66 -16.29 -26.36
C GLU A 80 16.74 -16.43 -25.12
N GLY A 81 16.43 -15.35 -24.43
CA GLY A 81 15.58 -15.37 -23.23
C GLY A 81 14.10 -15.49 -23.54
N ALA A 82 13.65 -15.04 -24.73
CA ALA A 82 12.26 -15.10 -25.16
C ALA A 82 12.02 -16.21 -26.20
N PHE A 83 10.90 -16.91 -26.04
CA PHE A 83 10.45 -17.97 -26.92
C PHE A 83 9.15 -17.54 -27.62
N ILE A 84 9.24 -17.17 -28.89
CA ILE A 84 8.06 -16.84 -29.69
C ILE A 84 7.37 -18.12 -30.12
N LYS A 85 6.10 -18.28 -29.76
CA LYS A 85 5.25 -19.42 -30.08
C LYS A 85 4.53 -19.22 -31.41
N THR A 86 3.92 -18.04 -31.59
CA THR A 86 3.28 -17.65 -32.85
C THR A 86 3.54 -16.18 -33.14
N ALA A 87 3.58 -15.85 -34.44
CA ALA A 87 3.63 -14.48 -34.89
C ALA A 87 2.83 -14.35 -36.21
N GLU A 88 1.94 -13.37 -36.27
CA GLU A 88 1.10 -13.11 -37.42
C GLU A 88 0.98 -11.62 -37.74
N LEU A 89 0.98 -11.24 -39.02
CA LEU A 89 0.64 -9.89 -39.43
C LEU A 89 -0.87 -9.69 -39.34
N ILE A 90 -1.27 -8.60 -38.69
CA ILE A 90 -2.66 -8.25 -38.50
C ILE A 90 -2.95 -6.82 -38.95
N TYR A 91 -4.22 -6.50 -39.12
CA TYR A 91 -4.69 -5.13 -39.20
C TYR A 91 -5.19 -4.70 -37.83
N ILE A 92 -4.78 -3.53 -37.38
CA ILE A 92 -5.21 -2.95 -36.11
C ILE A 92 -5.77 -1.58 -36.41
N ASP A 93 -7.07 -1.37 -36.13
CA ASP A 93 -7.76 -0.11 -36.36
C ASP A 93 -7.28 0.96 -35.39
N ASP A 94 -7.09 0.57 -34.13
CA ASP A 94 -6.67 1.47 -33.07
C ASP A 94 -5.82 0.74 -32.03
N PHE A 95 -4.56 1.17 -31.85
CA PHE A 95 -3.66 0.70 -30.81
C PHE A 95 -3.93 1.33 -29.42
N HIS A 96 -4.86 2.31 -29.35
CA HIS A 96 -5.15 3.05 -28.14
C HIS A 96 -6.38 2.54 -27.39
N THR A 97 -7.05 1.50 -27.88
CA THR A 97 -8.27 0.97 -27.23
C THR A 97 -7.99 -0.31 -26.44
N CYS A 98 -8.65 -0.43 -25.31
CA CYS A 98 -8.79 -1.69 -24.55
C CYS A 98 -10.23 -1.77 -24.01
N ASP A 99 -10.62 -2.96 -23.59
CA ASP A 99 -11.95 -3.21 -23.01
C ASP A 99 -12.07 -2.71 -21.55
N TYR A 100 -11.07 -1.96 -21.06
CA TYR A 100 -11.07 -1.42 -19.71
C TYR A 100 -12.11 -0.33 -19.53
N ILE A 101 -12.97 -0.49 -18.54
CA ILE A 101 -14.01 0.48 -18.18
C ILE A 101 -13.57 1.19 -16.89
N PRO A 102 -13.27 2.49 -16.94
CA PRO A 102 -12.89 3.25 -15.75
C PRO A 102 -14.05 3.38 -14.77
N THR A 103 -13.76 3.30 -13.49
CA THR A 103 -14.74 3.56 -12.43
C THR A 103 -14.89 5.07 -12.23
N PRO A 104 -16.10 5.63 -12.39
CA PRO A 104 -16.35 7.05 -12.18
C PRO A 104 -16.07 7.47 -10.72
N ASP A 105 -15.59 8.70 -10.52
CA ASP A 105 -15.36 9.25 -9.17
C ASP A 105 -16.66 9.30 -8.33
N SER A 106 -17.82 9.39 -8.96
CA SER A 106 -19.12 9.35 -8.27
C SER A 106 -19.43 8.04 -7.53
N VAL A 107 -18.72 6.97 -7.83
CA VAL A 107 -18.81 5.68 -7.11
C VAL A 107 -18.05 5.73 -5.79
N VAL A 108 -16.98 6.54 -5.74
CA VAL A 108 -16.12 6.64 -4.56
C VAL A 108 -16.83 7.33 -3.41
N ARG A 109 -16.72 6.77 -2.22
CA ARG A 109 -17.38 7.26 -1.00
C ARG A 109 -16.36 7.99 -0.12
N ASP A 110 -16.67 9.22 0.25
CA ASP A 110 -15.93 9.93 1.29
C ASP A 110 -16.35 9.37 2.65
N LEU A 111 -15.41 8.71 3.33
CA LEU A 111 -15.64 8.09 4.64
C LEU A 111 -15.44 9.07 5.79
N ASN A 112 -15.00 10.29 5.53
CA ASN A 112 -14.63 11.29 6.55
C ASN A 112 -13.66 10.71 7.61
N THR A 113 -12.63 9.99 7.14
CA THR A 113 -11.71 9.27 8.02
C THR A 113 -10.95 10.19 8.98
N GLU A 114 -10.82 11.47 8.66
CA GLU A 114 -10.24 12.49 9.52
C GLU A 114 -11.04 12.74 10.80
N GLU A 115 -12.32 12.35 10.84
CA GLU A 115 -13.15 12.42 12.06
C GLU A 115 -12.97 11.24 13.01
N TRP A 116 -12.29 10.17 12.56
CA TRP A 116 -12.06 8.98 13.39
C TRP A 116 -10.99 9.23 14.44
N GLU A 117 -11.17 8.65 15.62
CA GLU A 117 -10.18 8.70 16.68
C GLU A 117 -9.38 7.41 16.74
N ALA A 118 -8.14 7.46 17.22
CA ALA A 118 -7.36 6.28 17.53
C ALA A 118 -6.28 6.59 18.56
N THR A 119 -5.90 5.59 19.33
CA THR A 119 -4.77 5.64 20.26
C THR A 119 -3.88 4.45 19.99
N ASP A 120 -2.60 4.67 19.77
CA ASP A 120 -1.63 3.60 19.48
C ASP A 120 -1.26 2.79 20.74
N MET A 121 -0.46 1.74 20.57
CA MET A 121 0.01 0.89 21.67
C MET A 121 0.87 1.64 22.71
N LEU A 122 1.41 2.80 22.39
CA LEU A 122 2.19 3.65 23.30
C LEU A 122 1.32 4.69 24.02
N GLY A 123 0.00 4.70 23.79
CA GLY A 123 -0.94 5.65 24.38
C GLY A 123 -0.97 7.01 23.68
N ARG A 124 -0.39 7.15 22.47
CA ARG A 124 -0.40 8.39 21.71
C ARG A 124 -1.69 8.47 20.88
N LYS A 125 -2.44 9.55 21.06
CA LYS A 125 -3.62 9.84 20.24
C LYS A 125 -3.19 10.39 18.88
N ILE A 126 -3.88 9.98 17.82
CA ILE A 126 -3.71 10.62 16.51
C ILE A 126 -4.31 12.03 16.53
N ALA A 127 -3.90 12.89 15.59
CA ALA A 127 -4.45 14.24 15.48
C ALA A 127 -5.95 14.20 15.22
N SER A 128 -6.72 14.94 16.03
CA SER A 128 -8.17 15.07 15.90
C SER A 128 -8.53 16.22 14.94
N VAL A 129 -9.81 16.31 14.59
CA VAL A 129 -10.35 17.45 13.82
C VAL A 129 -10.09 18.79 14.54
N GLU A 130 -10.14 18.78 15.88
CA GLU A 130 -9.91 19.97 16.69
C GLU A 130 -8.44 20.43 16.65
N ASP A 131 -7.49 19.50 16.46
CA ASP A 131 -6.05 19.78 16.37
C ASP A 131 -5.63 20.29 14.98
N THR A 132 -6.35 19.94 13.93
CA THR A 132 -5.94 20.07 12.53
C THR A 132 -6.91 20.89 11.67
N ARG A 133 -7.32 22.04 12.15
CA ARG A 133 -8.32 22.88 11.49
C ARG A 133 -7.88 23.37 10.10
N GLY A 134 -8.82 23.39 9.15
CA GLY A 134 -8.64 23.93 7.80
C GLY A 134 -8.08 22.92 6.81
N SER A 135 -8.99 22.19 6.16
CA SER A 135 -8.62 21.24 5.11
C SER A 135 -7.85 21.92 3.98
N LYS A 136 -6.68 21.38 3.62
CA LYS A 136 -5.80 21.77 2.52
C LYS A 136 -5.92 20.71 1.42
N LYS A 137 -6.89 20.87 0.52
CA LYS A 137 -7.21 19.89 -0.52
C LYS A 137 -6.14 19.74 -1.61
N ASP A 138 -5.22 20.66 -1.70
CA ASP A 138 -4.11 20.72 -2.64
C ASP A 138 -2.85 20.02 -2.13
N LYS A 139 -2.83 19.58 -0.86
CA LYS A 139 -1.73 18.82 -0.27
C LYS A 139 -1.87 17.33 -0.55
N LEU A 140 -0.81 16.72 -1.08
CA LEU A 140 -0.81 15.32 -1.51
C LEU A 140 0.23 14.49 -0.76
N VAL A 141 -0.05 13.20 -0.57
CA VAL A 141 0.85 12.24 0.06
C VAL A 141 1.08 11.06 -0.87
N GLY A 142 2.34 10.86 -1.27
CA GLY A 142 2.80 9.69 -2.02
C GLY A 142 3.47 8.66 -1.11
N MET A 143 3.46 7.41 -1.53
CA MET A 143 4.02 6.29 -0.79
C MET A 143 4.85 5.39 -1.70
N PHE A 144 6.10 5.14 -1.31
CA PHE A 144 6.90 4.09 -1.94
C PHE A 144 6.29 2.72 -1.63
N TYR A 145 6.01 1.94 -2.70
CA TYR A 145 5.37 0.64 -2.62
C TYR A 145 6.23 -0.42 -3.30
N TRP A 146 6.69 -1.40 -2.54
CA TRP A 146 7.59 -2.42 -3.03
C TRP A 146 6.83 -3.60 -3.67
N SER A 147 7.25 -4.04 -4.87
CA SER A 147 6.52 -5.00 -5.70
C SER A 147 7.32 -6.26 -6.13
N TRP A 148 8.50 -6.52 -5.56
CA TRP A 148 9.39 -7.61 -6.02
C TRP A 148 9.11 -8.98 -5.41
N ARG A 149 8.06 -9.15 -4.63
CA ARG A 149 7.81 -10.37 -3.85
C ARG A 149 7.69 -11.62 -4.70
N ASN A 150 7.00 -11.56 -5.82
CA ASN A 150 6.76 -12.71 -6.69
C ASN A 150 8.05 -13.30 -7.27
N ALA A 151 9.08 -12.48 -7.48
CA ALA A 151 10.39 -12.93 -7.95
C ALA A 151 11.06 -13.92 -6.97
N HIS A 152 10.72 -13.84 -5.70
CA HIS A 152 11.32 -14.64 -4.63
C HIS A 152 10.37 -15.69 -4.02
N LYS A 153 9.20 -15.91 -4.64
CA LYS A 153 8.16 -16.82 -4.13
C LYS A 153 8.61 -18.25 -3.84
N ASN A 154 9.65 -18.72 -4.53
CA ASN A 154 10.21 -20.06 -4.36
C ASN A 154 11.26 -20.14 -3.25
N LEU A 155 11.58 -19.03 -2.58
CA LEU A 155 12.50 -18.98 -1.46
C LEU A 155 11.74 -19.18 -0.15
N ARG A 156 12.33 -19.94 0.78
CA ARG A 156 11.78 -20.06 2.12
C ARG A 156 11.99 -18.76 2.89
N PRO A 157 10.95 -18.15 3.48
CA PRO A 157 11.11 -16.95 4.30
C PRO A 157 12.03 -17.20 5.50
N VAL A 158 12.99 -16.32 5.68
CA VAL A 158 13.91 -16.31 6.85
C VAL A 158 13.73 -14.99 7.56
N ASN A 159 13.25 -15.02 8.81
CA ASN A 159 13.08 -13.83 9.63
C ASN A 159 14.42 -13.47 10.30
N VAL A 160 15.05 -12.40 9.85
CA VAL A 160 16.38 -11.96 10.32
C VAL A 160 16.35 -11.56 11.79
N THR A 161 15.36 -10.81 12.23
CA THR A 161 15.21 -10.40 13.63
C THR A 161 15.19 -11.61 14.57
N LYS A 162 14.38 -12.62 14.26
CA LYS A 162 14.30 -13.86 15.07
C LYS A 162 15.57 -14.70 14.94
N LEU A 163 16.13 -14.78 13.74
CA LEU A 163 17.36 -15.56 13.48
C LEU A 163 18.54 -15.02 14.26
N LEU A 164 18.80 -13.72 14.18
CA LEU A 164 19.96 -13.11 14.86
C LEU A 164 19.78 -13.01 16.37
N ALA A 165 18.54 -12.91 16.86
CA ALA A 165 18.26 -13.03 18.30
C ALA A 165 18.64 -14.42 18.85
N GLN A 166 18.48 -15.48 18.05
CA GLN A 166 18.82 -16.85 18.42
C GLN A 166 20.27 -17.22 18.09
N TYR A 167 20.78 -16.73 16.97
CA TYR A 167 22.11 -17.06 16.43
C TYR A 167 22.90 -15.80 16.04
N PRO A 168 23.38 -14.98 16.98
CA PRO A 168 24.06 -13.71 16.67
C PRO A 168 25.30 -13.88 15.75
N ALA A 169 25.97 -15.04 15.84
CA ALA A 169 27.11 -15.34 14.98
C ALA A 169 26.80 -15.45 13.49
N ALA A 170 25.54 -15.68 13.15
CA ALA A 170 25.09 -15.76 11.74
C ALA A 170 25.31 -14.46 10.97
N GLU A 171 25.37 -13.32 11.64
CA GLU A 171 25.66 -12.01 11.01
C GLU A 171 27.05 -11.99 10.35
N TYR A 172 27.98 -12.82 10.84
CA TYR A 172 29.37 -12.87 10.37
C TYR A 172 29.67 -14.08 9.49
N ASP A 173 28.69 -14.94 9.22
CA ASP A 173 28.88 -16.18 8.46
C ASP A 173 27.74 -16.40 7.44
N MET A 174 28.05 -16.12 6.17
CA MET A 174 27.13 -16.38 5.02
C MET A 174 26.66 -17.83 4.92
N LYS A 175 27.43 -18.78 5.45
CA LYS A 175 27.16 -20.22 5.40
C LYS A 175 26.62 -20.76 6.71
N HIS A 176 26.29 -19.91 7.66
CA HIS A 176 25.74 -20.36 8.93
C HIS A 176 24.44 -21.15 8.69
N PRO A 177 24.29 -22.36 9.26
CA PRO A 177 23.15 -23.24 8.98
C PRO A 177 21.78 -22.63 9.24
N ALA A 178 21.69 -21.66 10.15
CA ALA A 178 20.44 -20.95 10.46
C ALA A 178 19.86 -20.19 9.25
N TRP A 179 20.68 -19.78 8.28
CA TRP A 179 20.22 -19.14 7.06
C TRP A 179 19.47 -20.09 6.12
N GLY A 180 19.66 -21.41 6.25
CA GLY A 180 19.12 -22.41 5.33
C GLY A 180 19.93 -22.50 4.03
N GLU A 181 19.31 -23.00 2.97
CA GLU A 181 19.95 -23.22 1.66
C GLU A 181 20.00 -21.96 0.78
N GLU A 182 19.14 -20.99 1.04
CA GLU A 182 19.02 -19.79 0.23
C GLU A 182 19.94 -18.67 0.75
N PRO A 183 20.91 -18.26 -0.06
CA PRO A 183 22.05 -17.51 0.48
C PRO A 183 21.83 -16.00 0.58
N LEU A 184 20.98 -15.38 -0.22
CA LEU A 184 21.00 -13.93 -0.40
C LEU A 184 19.79 -13.18 0.16
N GLN A 185 18.58 -13.73 0.01
CA GLN A 185 17.33 -13.05 0.35
C GLN A 185 16.77 -13.52 1.70
N ALA A 186 16.24 -12.58 2.49
CA ALA A 186 15.57 -12.85 3.75
C ALA A 186 14.52 -11.75 4.03
N HIS A 187 13.76 -11.89 5.11
CA HIS A 187 12.87 -10.86 5.61
C HIS A 187 13.41 -10.30 6.92
N TRP A 188 13.43 -8.98 7.08
CA TRP A 188 13.89 -8.39 8.33
C TRP A 188 12.95 -8.74 9.51
N ASN A 189 11.63 -8.86 9.28
CA ASN A 189 10.64 -9.38 10.22
C ASN A 189 9.46 -9.98 9.43
N GLU A 190 8.36 -10.33 10.12
CA GLU A 190 7.14 -10.86 9.53
C GLU A 190 6.04 -9.79 9.48
N PRO A 191 5.44 -9.52 8.29
CA PRO A 191 4.28 -8.63 8.16
C PRO A 191 3.08 -9.14 8.95
N LEU A 192 2.16 -8.26 9.32
CA LEU A 192 0.90 -8.62 9.98
C LEU A 192 0.11 -9.68 9.20
N TYR A 193 0.17 -9.63 7.88
CA TYR A 193 -0.52 -10.55 6.98
C TYR A 193 0.34 -11.75 6.55
N GLY A 194 1.48 -11.99 7.21
CA GLY A 194 2.40 -13.07 6.92
C GLY A 194 3.25 -12.83 5.67
N TYR A 195 3.92 -13.87 5.20
CA TYR A 195 4.81 -13.83 4.02
C TYR A 195 3.99 -13.96 2.73
N TYR A 196 3.19 -12.95 2.43
CA TYR A 196 2.28 -12.88 1.28
C TYR A 196 3.00 -12.57 -0.04
N LEU A 197 2.37 -12.89 -1.17
CA LEU A 197 2.79 -12.49 -2.50
C LEU A 197 2.00 -11.27 -2.99
N ASN A 198 2.51 -10.58 -4.01
CA ASN A 198 1.83 -9.42 -4.61
C ASN A 198 0.52 -9.78 -5.34
N SER A 199 0.24 -11.07 -5.53
CA SER A 199 -1.01 -11.60 -6.10
C SER A 199 -2.08 -11.94 -5.05
N ASP A 200 -1.80 -11.77 -3.77
CA ASP A 200 -2.74 -12.03 -2.68
C ASP A 200 -3.83 -10.95 -2.62
N LYS A 201 -4.99 -11.21 -3.21
CA LYS A 201 -6.11 -10.25 -3.27
C LYS A 201 -6.61 -9.78 -1.90
N TYR A 202 -6.50 -10.64 -0.87
CA TYR A 202 -6.85 -10.25 0.49
C TYR A 202 -5.91 -9.15 1.01
N VAL A 203 -4.61 -9.31 0.84
CA VAL A 203 -3.63 -8.31 1.30
C VAL A 203 -3.73 -7.03 0.48
N ILE A 204 -3.89 -7.12 -0.84
CA ILE A 204 -4.10 -5.95 -1.70
C ILE A 204 -5.32 -5.14 -1.22
N ARG A 205 -6.45 -5.82 -0.91
CA ARG A 205 -7.66 -5.17 -0.39
C ARG A 205 -7.41 -4.50 0.96
N LYS A 206 -6.70 -5.17 1.88
CA LYS A 206 -6.34 -4.59 3.19
C LYS A 206 -5.45 -3.36 3.02
N HIS A 207 -4.45 -3.40 2.13
CA HIS A 207 -3.62 -2.24 1.80
C HIS A 207 -4.44 -1.10 1.19
N ALA A 208 -5.32 -1.39 0.24
CA ALA A 208 -6.21 -0.39 -0.36
C ALA A 208 -7.02 0.35 0.71
N VAL A 209 -7.66 -0.38 1.64
CA VAL A 209 -8.43 0.22 2.74
C VAL A 209 -7.54 0.99 3.71
N MET A 210 -6.39 0.43 4.12
CA MET A 210 -5.49 1.08 5.07
C MET A 210 -4.89 2.39 4.52
N LEU A 211 -4.42 2.38 3.28
CA LEU A 211 -3.82 3.56 2.65
C LEU A 211 -4.88 4.64 2.36
N SER A 212 -6.08 4.24 1.93
CA SER A 212 -7.24 5.13 1.79
C SER A 212 -7.60 5.78 3.14
N ASN A 213 -7.77 4.97 4.20
CA ASN A 213 -8.11 5.46 5.53
C ASN A 213 -7.03 6.40 6.12
N ALA A 214 -5.79 6.22 5.73
CA ALA A 214 -4.69 7.10 6.12
C ALA A 214 -4.64 8.42 5.34
N GLY A 215 -5.31 8.51 4.20
CA GLY A 215 -5.27 9.66 3.31
C GLY A 215 -4.04 9.71 2.39
N VAL A 216 -3.51 8.55 1.99
CA VAL A 216 -2.46 8.43 0.97
C VAL A 216 -3.10 8.58 -0.41
N ASP A 217 -2.60 9.53 -1.21
CA ASP A 217 -3.18 9.87 -2.52
C ASP A 217 -2.65 9.00 -3.65
N PHE A 218 -1.37 8.61 -3.58
CA PHE A 218 -0.79 7.76 -4.60
C PHE A 218 0.33 6.86 -4.06
N ILE A 219 0.52 5.74 -4.74
CA ILE A 219 1.63 4.83 -4.53
C ILE A 219 2.57 4.87 -5.73
N VAL A 220 3.85 4.62 -5.49
CA VAL A 220 4.87 4.54 -6.54
C VAL A 220 5.53 3.18 -6.49
N PHE A 221 5.39 2.42 -7.58
CA PHE A 221 6.00 1.10 -7.71
C PHE A 221 7.50 1.21 -7.91
N ASP A 222 8.27 0.48 -7.12
CA ASP A 222 9.71 0.40 -7.26
C ASP A 222 10.11 -0.48 -8.46
N CYS A 223 10.74 0.17 -9.45
CA CYS A 223 11.35 -0.45 -10.62
C CYS A 223 12.76 0.12 -10.86
N THR A 224 13.49 0.41 -9.77
CA THR A 224 14.77 1.12 -9.83
C THR A 224 15.95 0.22 -10.17
N ASN A 225 15.83 -1.10 -10.05
CA ASN A 225 16.92 -2.05 -10.17
C ASN A 225 16.94 -2.75 -11.54
N GLY A 226 17.84 -2.31 -12.41
CA GLY A 226 18.01 -2.91 -13.73
C GLY A 226 16.88 -2.59 -14.71
N ASN A 227 16.53 -3.54 -15.57
CA ASN A 227 15.42 -3.45 -16.53
C ASN A 227 14.19 -4.25 -16.06
N LEU A 228 13.90 -4.25 -14.78
CA LEU A 228 12.87 -5.06 -14.15
C LEU A 228 11.63 -4.23 -13.82
N LEU A 229 10.49 -4.57 -14.41
CA LEU A 229 9.21 -3.89 -14.20
C LEU A 229 8.25 -4.63 -13.26
N TRP A 230 8.49 -5.92 -13.02
CA TRP A 230 7.63 -6.74 -12.14
C TRP A 230 6.16 -6.78 -12.59
N LYS A 231 5.92 -7.06 -13.87
CA LYS A 231 4.57 -7.08 -14.45
C LYS A 231 3.65 -8.07 -13.73
N ASP A 232 4.16 -9.22 -13.36
CA ASP A 232 3.46 -10.26 -12.58
C ASP A 232 3.09 -9.81 -11.15
N ALA A 233 3.61 -8.68 -10.70
CA ALA A 233 3.30 -8.09 -9.40
C ALA A 233 2.41 -6.86 -9.53
N TYR A 234 2.73 -5.88 -10.40
CA TYR A 234 1.93 -4.67 -10.47
C TYR A 234 0.54 -4.91 -11.10
N GLU A 235 0.39 -5.83 -12.05
CA GLU A 235 -0.92 -6.11 -12.64
C GLU A 235 -1.95 -6.62 -11.61
N PRO A 236 -1.68 -7.65 -10.78
CA PRO A 236 -2.61 -8.06 -9.73
C PRO A 236 -2.91 -6.95 -8.71
N ILE A 237 -1.93 -6.12 -8.39
CA ILE A 237 -2.15 -4.98 -7.48
C ILE A 237 -3.11 -3.97 -8.11
N LEU A 238 -2.90 -3.59 -9.38
CA LEU A 238 -3.78 -2.65 -10.08
C LEU A 238 -5.19 -3.21 -10.27
N GLU A 239 -5.32 -4.51 -10.58
CA GLU A 239 -6.62 -5.19 -10.62
C GLU A 239 -7.33 -5.10 -9.28
N GLY A 240 -6.64 -5.43 -8.17
CA GLY A 240 -7.23 -5.38 -6.83
C GLY A 240 -7.58 -3.96 -6.36
N LEU A 241 -6.79 -2.94 -6.74
CA LEU A 241 -7.12 -1.53 -6.50
C LEU A 241 -8.35 -1.11 -7.33
N HIS A 242 -8.45 -1.55 -8.58
CA HIS A 242 -9.63 -1.28 -9.42
C HIS A 242 -10.89 -1.92 -8.82
N GLU A 243 -10.84 -3.20 -8.46
CA GLU A 243 -11.96 -3.90 -7.78
C GLU A 243 -12.39 -3.16 -6.48
N ALA A 244 -11.42 -2.68 -5.70
CA ALA A 244 -11.70 -1.90 -4.49
C ALA A 244 -12.39 -0.56 -4.79
N ARG A 245 -11.96 0.12 -5.86
CA ARG A 245 -12.55 1.37 -6.30
C ARG A 245 -13.98 1.19 -6.82
N GLU A 246 -14.27 0.11 -7.56
CA GLU A 246 -15.63 -0.24 -7.98
C GLU A 246 -16.59 -0.43 -6.80
N GLU A 247 -16.07 -0.86 -5.66
CA GLU A 247 -16.81 -0.97 -4.40
C GLU A 247 -16.90 0.34 -3.60
N GLY A 248 -16.33 1.43 -4.12
CA GLY A 248 -16.44 2.78 -3.58
C GLY A 248 -15.31 3.19 -2.63
N ILE A 249 -14.20 2.46 -2.59
CA ILE A 249 -13.01 2.85 -1.80
C ILE A 249 -12.21 3.88 -2.58
N ASP A 250 -11.80 4.96 -1.93
CA ASP A 250 -10.89 5.96 -2.50
C ASP A 250 -9.44 5.48 -2.45
N VAL A 251 -9.15 4.53 -3.34
CA VAL A 251 -7.83 3.90 -3.40
C VAL A 251 -6.76 4.87 -3.88
N PRO A 252 -5.50 4.74 -3.43
CA PRO A 252 -4.40 5.55 -3.95
C PRO A 252 -4.26 5.35 -5.46
N LYS A 253 -3.91 6.43 -6.16
CA LYS A 253 -3.48 6.39 -7.56
C LYS A 253 -2.11 5.74 -7.68
N PHE A 254 -1.61 5.49 -8.89
CA PHE A 254 -0.28 4.89 -9.04
C PHE A 254 0.62 5.66 -10.02
N ALA A 255 1.93 5.50 -9.80
CA ALA A 255 3.01 5.87 -10.71
C ALA A 255 4.12 4.83 -10.61
N PHE A 256 5.14 4.94 -11.47
CA PHE A 256 6.33 4.08 -11.44
C PHE A 256 7.58 4.90 -11.19
N MET A 257 8.50 4.35 -10.40
CA MET A 257 9.85 4.86 -10.17
C MET A 257 10.85 3.96 -10.91
N LEU A 258 11.48 4.50 -11.94
CA LEU A 258 12.51 3.83 -12.73
C LEU A 258 13.90 4.22 -12.24
N ASN A 259 14.94 3.78 -12.95
CA ASN A 259 16.33 3.95 -12.53
C ASN A 259 16.71 5.40 -12.20
N PHE A 260 17.57 5.58 -11.21
CA PHE A 260 18.05 6.87 -10.70
C PHE A 260 19.12 7.55 -11.56
N CYS A 261 19.32 7.08 -12.77
CA CYS A 261 20.19 7.72 -13.76
C CYS A 261 19.74 7.29 -15.16
N PRO A 262 20.13 8.03 -16.22
CA PRO A 262 19.84 7.62 -17.58
C PRO A 262 20.53 6.28 -17.91
N MET A 263 19.72 5.26 -18.21
CA MET A 263 20.17 3.92 -18.58
C MET A 263 19.57 3.52 -19.92
N GLY A 264 20.34 2.80 -20.75
CA GLY A 264 19.85 2.38 -22.06
C GLY A 264 18.65 1.43 -22.02
N PHE A 265 18.52 0.63 -20.95
CA PHE A 265 17.38 -0.27 -20.76
C PHE A 265 16.14 0.43 -20.15
N THR A 266 16.26 1.65 -19.64
CA THR A 266 15.09 2.44 -19.17
C THR A 266 14.20 2.84 -20.35
N ASP A 267 14.76 2.98 -21.56
CA ASP A 267 13.99 3.11 -22.81
C ASP A 267 13.01 1.93 -23.00
N ASP A 268 13.50 0.71 -22.85
CA ASP A 268 12.67 -0.49 -22.96
C ASP A 268 11.56 -0.53 -21.91
N MET A 269 11.87 -0.16 -20.67
CA MET A 269 10.88 -0.08 -19.58
C MET A 269 9.77 0.95 -19.87
N LEU A 270 10.12 2.13 -20.34
CA LEU A 270 9.17 3.18 -20.72
C LEU A 270 8.26 2.72 -21.86
N ARG A 271 8.82 2.02 -22.87
CA ARG A 271 8.05 1.45 -24.00
C ARG A 271 7.06 0.41 -23.52
N ILE A 272 7.45 -0.50 -22.60
CA ILE A 272 6.57 -1.52 -22.04
C ILE A 272 5.40 -0.87 -21.31
N LEU A 273 5.68 0.03 -20.37
CA LEU A 273 4.63 0.71 -19.60
C LEU A 273 3.69 1.48 -20.53
N TYR A 274 4.22 2.17 -21.51
CA TYR A 274 3.40 2.89 -22.48
C TYR A 274 2.55 1.92 -23.31
N GLN A 275 3.14 0.87 -23.89
CA GLN A 275 2.48 -0.13 -24.71
C GLN A 275 1.36 -0.86 -23.93
N ASP A 276 1.67 -1.35 -22.74
CA ASP A 276 0.81 -2.30 -22.02
C ASP A 276 -0.27 -1.62 -21.16
N LEU A 277 0.00 -0.43 -20.63
CA LEU A 277 -0.89 0.26 -19.71
C LEU A 277 -1.43 1.56 -20.28
N TYR A 278 -0.53 2.49 -20.60
CA TYR A 278 -0.91 3.87 -20.77
C TYR A 278 -1.51 4.16 -22.15
N ARG A 279 -0.94 3.61 -23.21
CA ARG A 279 -1.42 3.85 -24.57
C ARG A 279 -2.86 3.39 -24.76
N SER A 280 -3.22 2.26 -24.19
CA SER A 280 -4.57 1.70 -24.26
C SER A 280 -5.55 2.34 -23.27
N GLY A 281 -5.09 3.10 -22.30
CA GLY A 281 -5.91 3.67 -21.25
C GLY A 281 -6.29 2.68 -20.13
N LYS A 282 -5.58 1.54 -20.03
CA LYS A 282 -5.81 0.55 -18.98
C LYS A 282 -5.57 1.18 -17.60
N TYR A 283 -6.52 1.06 -16.67
CA TYR A 283 -6.51 1.67 -15.34
C TYR A 283 -6.34 3.21 -15.32
N LYS A 284 -6.85 3.92 -16.34
CA LYS A 284 -6.65 5.39 -16.45
C LYS A 284 -7.24 6.21 -15.31
N ASP A 285 -8.25 5.70 -14.64
CA ASP A 285 -8.85 6.30 -13.44
C ASP A 285 -8.00 6.11 -12.17
N LEU A 286 -6.94 5.26 -12.25
CA LEU A 286 -5.96 5.06 -11.19
C LEU A 286 -4.61 5.75 -11.47
N TRP A 287 -4.41 6.36 -12.63
CA TRP A 287 -3.15 7.07 -12.91
C TRP A 287 -3.00 8.28 -12.00
N PHE A 288 -1.83 8.43 -11.38
CA PHE A 288 -1.51 9.67 -10.68
C PHE A 288 -1.13 10.74 -11.71
N MET A 289 -1.91 11.83 -11.74
CA MET A 289 -1.75 12.92 -12.69
C MET A 289 -0.98 14.07 -12.03
N LEU A 290 0.10 14.52 -12.68
CA LEU A 290 0.86 15.69 -12.29
C LEU A 290 0.94 16.63 -13.49
N ASP A 291 0.62 17.91 -13.31
CA ASP A 291 0.59 18.91 -14.40
C ASP A 291 -0.28 18.49 -15.59
N GLY A 292 -1.38 17.77 -15.33
CA GLY A 292 -2.34 17.32 -16.33
C GLY A 292 -1.93 16.09 -17.14
N LYS A 293 -0.80 15.45 -16.82
CA LYS A 293 -0.29 14.22 -17.48
C LYS A 293 0.03 13.15 -16.43
N PRO A 294 0.04 11.85 -16.80
CA PRO A 294 0.51 10.80 -15.89
C PRO A 294 1.95 11.03 -15.44
N LEU A 295 2.21 10.86 -14.15
CA LEU A 295 3.55 10.91 -13.59
C LEU A 295 4.36 9.67 -13.97
N ILE A 296 5.63 9.88 -14.35
CA ILE A 296 6.65 8.83 -14.39
C ILE A 296 7.94 9.35 -13.73
N MET A 297 8.45 8.63 -12.72
CA MET A 297 9.74 8.97 -12.11
C MET A 297 10.86 8.32 -12.92
N ALA A 298 11.27 9.00 -13.99
CA ALA A 298 12.28 8.53 -14.93
C ALA A 298 13.04 9.70 -15.54
N TYR A 299 14.23 9.41 -16.08
CA TYR A 299 15.04 10.34 -16.86
C TYR A 299 14.59 10.35 -18.31
N PRO A 300 14.03 11.46 -18.83
CA PRO A 300 13.63 11.53 -20.24
C PRO A 300 14.82 11.34 -21.22
N GLU A 301 16.04 11.60 -20.76
CA GLU A 301 17.29 11.38 -21.49
C GLU A 301 17.59 9.89 -21.73
N SER A 302 16.90 8.96 -21.06
CA SER A 302 16.99 7.52 -21.36
C SER A 302 16.39 7.17 -22.72
N LEU A 303 15.47 7.99 -23.25
CA LEU A 303 14.85 7.79 -24.54
C LEU A 303 15.82 8.22 -25.66
N PRO A 304 16.10 7.39 -26.68
CA PRO A 304 16.94 7.77 -27.84
C PRO A 304 16.31 8.91 -28.63
N GLY A 305 17.14 9.77 -29.22
CA GLY A 305 16.67 10.93 -29.99
C GLY A 305 15.75 10.57 -31.17
N ASN A 306 16.07 9.47 -31.86
CA ASN A 306 15.27 8.91 -32.95
C ASN A 306 15.09 7.41 -32.77
N GLY A 307 14.01 6.88 -33.27
CA GLY A 307 13.77 5.44 -33.38
C GLY A 307 14.55 4.78 -34.53
N VAL A 308 14.47 3.46 -34.56
CA VAL A 308 15.13 2.64 -35.63
C VAL A 308 14.28 2.53 -36.89
N CYS A 309 13.03 2.95 -36.87
CA CYS A 309 12.07 3.05 -37.96
C CYS A 309 11.09 4.20 -37.72
N GLU A 310 10.18 4.47 -38.67
CA GLU A 310 9.21 5.59 -38.55
C GLU A 310 8.26 5.39 -37.37
N THR A 311 7.67 4.20 -37.25
CA THR A 311 6.77 3.83 -36.16
C THR A 311 7.46 3.94 -34.81
N ASP A 312 8.70 3.47 -34.70
CA ASP A 312 9.46 3.56 -33.45
C ASP A 312 9.74 5.02 -33.08
N THR A 313 10.08 5.88 -34.04
CA THR A 313 10.25 7.32 -33.80
C THR A 313 8.96 7.98 -33.31
N LYS A 314 7.81 7.60 -33.89
CA LYS A 314 6.49 8.07 -33.48
C LYS A 314 6.21 7.69 -32.02
N ILE A 315 6.41 6.42 -31.66
CA ILE A 315 6.17 5.92 -30.28
C ILE A 315 7.07 6.66 -29.27
N LEU A 316 8.35 6.88 -29.57
CA LEU A 316 9.25 7.65 -28.70
C LEU A 316 8.77 9.08 -28.45
N ASN A 317 8.24 9.73 -29.48
CA ASN A 317 7.70 11.08 -29.36
C ASN A 317 6.39 11.08 -28.54
N GLU A 318 5.51 10.10 -28.79
CA GLU A 318 4.30 9.91 -27.98
C GLU A 318 4.66 9.77 -26.49
N ILE A 319 5.64 8.93 -26.13
CA ILE A 319 6.06 8.73 -24.72
C ILE A 319 6.55 10.05 -24.10
N ARG A 320 7.40 10.82 -24.83
CA ARG A 320 7.90 12.12 -24.33
C ARG A 320 6.80 13.14 -24.07
N GLU A 321 5.77 13.15 -24.90
CA GLU A 321 4.65 14.09 -24.78
C GLU A 321 3.60 13.65 -23.77
N PHE A 322 3.49 12.35 -23.52
CA PHE A 322 2.44 11.75 -22.71
C PHE A 322 2.65 11.94 -21.22
N PHE A 323 3.89 11.75 -20.74
CA PHE A 323 4.20 11.77 -19.31
C PHE A 323 4.68 13.14 -18.80
N THR A 324 4.40 13.40 -17.51
CA THR A 324 5.20 14.32 -16.71
C THR A 324 6.36 13.55 -16.11
N PHE A 325 7.58 13.90 -16.49
CA PHE A 325 8.80 13.27 -16.00
C PHE A 325 9.29 13.96 -14.72
N ARG A 326 9.61 13.15 -13.71
CA ARG A 326 10.29 13.56 -12.48
C ARG A 326 11.41 12.55 -12.18
N PRO A 327 12.65 12.81 -12.61
CA PRO A 327 13.76 11.88 -12.37
C PRO A 327 14.04 11.71 -10.88
N GLY A 328 14.22 10.46 -10.43
CA GLY A 328 14.59 10.15 -9.06
C GLY A 328 16.02 10.62 -8.73
N MET A 329 16.24 11.20 -7.55
CA MET A 329 17.55 11.65 -7.09
C MET A 329 18.35 10.51 -6.45
N PRO A 330 19.53 10.15 -6.97
CA PRO A 330 20.30 9.01 -6.45
C PRO A 330 21.14 9.33 -5.21
N GLY A 331 21.34 10.60 -4.87
CA GLY A 331 22.24 11.01 -3.79
C GLY A 331 21.48 11.52 -2.57
N TYR A 332 21.20 10.65 -1.63
CA TYR A 332 20.33 10.88 -0.47
C TYR A 332 20.76 12.01 0.48
N GLY A 333 21.97 12.53 0.38
CA GLY A 333 22.48 13.56 1.24
C GLY A 333 22.96 14.82 0.51
N THR A 334 22.73 14.91 -0.79
CA THR A 334 23.23 16.02 -1.63
C THR A 334 22.15 16.96 -2.15
N GLY A 335 20.89 16.55 -2.03
CA GLY A 335 19.74 17.29 -2.53
C GLY A 335 19.62 17.28 -4.06
N PRO A 336 18.64 18.02 -4.61
CA PRO A 336 18.39 18.06 -6.04
C PRO A 336 19.53 18.73 -6.81
N THR A 337 19.94 18.16 -7.93
CA THR A 337 20.88 18.77 -8.89
C THR A 337 20.19 19.31 -10.13
N ARG A 338 18.87 19.12 -10.25
CA ARG A 338 17.98 19.63 -11.31
C ARG A 338 16.67 20.10 -10.70
N PRO A 339 15.98 21.06 -11.28
CA PRO A 339 14.73 21.57 -10.78
C PRO A 339 13.56 20.56 -10.81
N ASP A 340 13.64 19.56 -11.69
CA ASP A 340 12.64 18.52 -11.91
C ASP A 340 12.91 17.21 -11.15
N HIS A 341 13.97 17.15 -10.32
CA HIS A 341 14.25 15.98 -9.49
C HIS A 341 13.19 15.78 -8.42
N TRP A 342 12.89 14.50 -8.15
CA TRP A 342 12.09 14.07 -7.01
C TRP A 342 12.93 13.21 -6.06
N PRO A 343 12.69 13.31 -4.72
CA PRO A 343 13.40 12.49 -3.74
C PRO A 343 12.82 11.08 -3.70
N TRP A 344 13.62 10.13 -3.24
CA TRP A 344 13.14 8.84 -2.77
C TRP A 344 13.31 8.76 -1.25
N LEU A 345 14.54 8.81 -0.75
CA LEU A 345 14.90 8.77 0.66
C LEU A 345 16.00 9.79 0.90
N GLU A 346 15.97 10.49 2.02
CA GLU A 346 17.01 11.45 2.36
C GLU A 346 17.43 11.39 3.82
N ILE A 347 18.67 11.81 4.04
CA ILE A 347 19.22 11.99 5.38
C ILE A 347 18.64 13.29 5.99
N PHE A 348 18.30 13.25 7.27
CA PHE A 348 17.89 14.47 7.98
C PHE A 348 19.05 15.48 8.10
N PRO A 349 18.82 16.76 7.83
CA PRO A 349 17.58 17.39 7.38
C PRO A 349 17.37 17.25 5.88
N GLN A 350 16.19 16.78 5.48
CA GLN A 350 15.83 16.57 4.08
C GLN A 350 15.84 17.89 3.31
N TYR A 351 16.17 17.80 2.02
CA TYR A 351 16.14 18.93 1.10
C TYR A 351 14.72 19.18 0.56
N LYS A 352 14.51 20.41 0.10
CA LYS A 352 13.34 20.80 -0.69
C LYS A 352 13.61 20.50 -2.16
N TYR A 353 12.63 19.93 -2.85
CA TYR A 353 12.69 19.65 -4.29
C TYR A 353 11.65 20.49 -5.03
N GLY A 354 11.99 20.94 -6.25
CA GLY A 354 11.15 21.89 -6.98
C GLY A 354 10.94 23.18 -6.21
N GLU A 355 12.01 23.73 -5.61
CA GLU A 355 11.94 24.96 -4.83
C GLU A 355 11.67 26.17 -5.73
N ARG A 356 10.73 27.02 -5.30
CA ARG A 356 10.27 28.22 -6.00
C ARG A 356 10.89 29.48 -5.41
N GLU A 357 10.78 30.60 -6.12
CA GLU A 357 11.32 31.90 -5.69
C GLU A 357 10.76 32.39 -4.34
N ASP A 358 9.55 32.00 -3.99
CA ASP A 358 8.92 32.34 -2.71
C ASP A 358 9.34 31.42 -1.54
N GLY A 359 10.22 30.45 -1.80
CA GLY A 359 10.70 29.48 -0.82
C GLY A 359 9.77 28.28 -0.59
N SER A 360 8.61 28.23 -1.25
CA SER A 360 7.77 27.01 -1.32
C SER A 360 8.45 25.94 -2.15
N CYS A 361 8.04 24.66 -2.03
CA CYS A 361 8.61 23.57 -2.80
C CYS A 361 7.55 22.56 -3.20
N GLU A 362 7.84 21.83 -4.30
CA GLU A 362 6.94 20.83 -4.83
C GLU A 362 6.84 19.61 -3.92
N ILE A 363 7.98 19.05 -3.48
CA ILE A 363 7.99 17.80 -2.76
C ILE A 363 9.14 17.69 -1.75
N MET A 364 8.89 16.95 -0.66
CA MET A 364 9.90 16.48 0.28
C MET A 364 9.69 15.02 0.63
N SER A 365 10.77 14.27 0.86
CA SER A 365 10.70 12.91 1.39
C SER A 365 10.56 12.89 2.91
N VAL A 366 9.94 11.83 3.43
CA VAL A 366 9.90 11.50 4.86
C VAL A 366 10.18 10.01 5.00
N GLY A 367 11.33 9.66 5.57
CA GLY A 367 11.79 8.28 5.77
C GLY A 367 11.62 7.80 7.20
N VAL A 368 11.34 6.52 7.36
CA VAL A 368 11.24 5.86 8.68
C VAL A 368 12.61 5.67 9.31
N ALA A 369 13.60 5.26 8.52
CA ALA A 369 15.01 5.17 8.87
C ALA A 369 15.85 5.67 7.67
N GLN A 370 17.17 5.84 7.86
CA GLN A 370 18.04 6.47 6.87
C GLN A 370 19.17 5.52 6.47
N ASN A 371 19.46 5.43 5.16
CA ASN A 371 20.61 4.70 4.63
C ASN A 371 21.92 5.49 4.82
N ALA A 372 22.25 5.84 6.05
CA ALA A 372 23.42 6.65 6.36
C ALA A 372 23.95 6.39 7.78
N ASN A 373 25.18 6.76 8.00
CA ASN A 373 25.79 6.93 9.31
C ASN A 373 26.60 8.24 9.36
N LYS A 374 27.29 8.52 10.45
CA LYS A 374 28.08 9.75 10.63
C LYS A 374 29.25 9.92 9.65
N TYR A 375 29.61 8.88 8.90
CA TYR A 375 30.76 8.90 8.00
C TYR A 375 30.37 8.98 6.53
N ARG A 376 29.22 8.37 6.15
CA ARG A 376 28.84 8.22 4.75
C ARG A 376 27.34 8.02 4.57
N ILE A 377 26.88 8.25 3.34
CA ILE A 377 25.53 7.91 2.85
C ILE A 377 25.52 6.52 2.20
N CYS A 378 24.33 5.98 1.96
CA CYS A 378 24.14 4.65 1.35
C CYS A 378 24.93 3.54 2.07
N THR A 379 24.82 3.50 3.39
CA THR A 379 25.42 2.44 4.22
C THR A 379 24.52 1.21 4.26
N HIS A 380 25.11 0.07 4.63
CA HIS A 380 24.34 -1.10 4.99
C HIS A 380 23.70 -0.91 6.37
N PHE A 381 22.50 -1.43 6.58
CA PHE A 381 21.78 -1.22 7.83
C PHE A 381 22.45 -1.86 9.06
N ASN A 382 23.29 -2.87 8.88
CA ASN A 382 24.11 -3.44 9.97
C ASN A 382 25.49 -2.80 10.10
N ASP A 383 25.74 -1.67 9.47
CA ASP A 383 26.92 -0.86 9.72
C ASP A 383 26.84 -0.20 11.10
N GLU A 384 27.99 -0.03 11.73
CA GLU A 384 28.08 0.67 13.00
C GLU A 384 27.54 2.10 12.88
N ASP A 385 26.74 2.51 13.84
CA ASP A 385 26.18 3.86 13.91
C ASP A 385 25.21 4.20 12.74
N THR A 386 24.53 3.22 12.12
CA THR A 386 23.49 3.48 11.11
C THR A 386 22.28 4.16 11.72
N TYR A 387 21.72 5.14 11.00
CA TYR A 387 20.60 5.94 11.44
C TYR A 387 19.28 5.17 11.30
N GLY A 388 18.96 4.38 12.33
CA GLY A 388 17.76 3.58 12.42
C GLY A 388 16.51 4.38 12.83
N ARG A 389 15.45 3.66 13.22
CA ARG A 389 14.15 4.23 13.60
C ARG A 389 14.21 5.12 14.86
N SER A 390 15.12 4.84 15.79
CA SER A 390 15.30 5.63 17.01
C SER A 390 16.29 6.79 16.88
N TYR A 391 16.99 6.91 15.75
CA TYR A 391 17.91 8.00 15.49
C TYR A 391 17.17 9.34 15.40
N THR A 392 17.76 10.37 16.05
CA THR A 392 17.49 11.78 15.74
C THR A 392 18.78 12.57 15.80
N LYS A 393 18.82 13.71 15.14
CA LYS A 393 19.97 14.62 15.21
C LYS A 393 20.30 15.01 16.66
N ALA A 394 19.28 15.16 17.51
CA ALA A 394 19.46 15.54 18.92
C ALA A 394 19.97 14.37 19.79
N HIS A 395 19.46 13.14 19.58
CA HIS A 395 19.81 11.97 20.37
C HIS A 395 21.04 11.23 19.85
N GLY A 396 21.39 11.42 18.56
CA GLY A 396 22.37 10.58 17.86
C GLY A 396 21.81 9.18 17.55
N PHE A 397 22.70 8.24 17.25
CA PHE A 397 22.36 6.86 16.85
C PHE A 397 22.37 5.86 18.02
N LYS A 398 22.55 6.29 19.25
CA LYS A 398 22.45 5.39 20.40
C LYS A 398 20.97 5.13 20.69
N LEU A 399 20.62 3.87 20.75
CA LEU A 399 19.32 3.44 21.26
C LEU A 399 19.14 3.94 22.70
N LEU A 400 18.01 4.55 22.98
CA LEU A 400 17.66 4.99 24.33
C LEU A 400 17.38 3.80 25.22
N ASP A 401 16.72 2.77 24.66
CA ASP A 401 16.52 1.45 25.22
C ASP A 401 16.29 0.42 24.07
N LYS A 402 16.13 -0.85 24.40
CA LYS A 402 15.93 -1.92 23.41
C LYS A 402 14.61 -1.82 22.62
N GLU A 403 13.64 -1.07 23.14
CA GLU A 403 12.32 -0.89 22.56
C GLU A 403 12.16 0.47 21.84
N SER A 404 13.26 1.25 21.76
CA SER A 404 13.22 2.61 21.17
C SER A 404 12.73 2.63 19.72
N TYR A 405 12.91 1.54 18.98
CA TYR A 405 12.38 1.39 17.61
C TYR A 405 10.85 1.55 17.51
N LYS A 406 10.11 1.39 18.61
CA LYS A 406 8.64 1.52 18.61
C LYS A 406 8.16 2.98 18.54
N TYR A 407 9.00 3.93 18.98
CA TYR A 407 8.56 5.33 19.16
C TYR A 407 8.57 6.15 17.87
N GLY A 408 9.29 5.70 16.84
CA GLY A 408 9.36 6.40 15.56
C GLY A 408 10.00 7.79 15.67
N TYR A 409 11.08 7.94 16.43
CA TYR A 409 11.76 9.21 16.65
C TYR A 409 12.32 9.80 15.36
N ASN A 410 13.01 9.01 14.52
CA ASN A 410 13.52 9.46 13.23
C ASN A 410 12.37 9.87 12.30
N PHE A 411 11.32 9.06 12.26
CA PHE A 411 10.15 9.31 11.44
C PHE A 411 9.48 10.63 11.83
N GLN A 412 9.32 10.90 13.14
CA GLN A 412 8.75 12.15 13.62
C GLN A 412 9.65 13.36 13.32
N GLU A 413 10.98 13.24 13.50
CA GLU A 413 11.92 14.31 13.20
C GLU A 413 11.84 14.73 11.72
N GLN A 414 11.75 13.76 10.81
CA GLN A 414 11.59 14.02 9.38
C GLN A 414 10.22 14.64 9.05
N TRP A 415 9.14 14.17 9.70
CA TRP A 415 7.82 14.78 9.56
C TRP A 415 7.79 16.24 10.02
N GLU A 416 8.35 16.57 11.18
CA GLU A 416 8.39 17.95 11.65
C GLU A 416 9.11 18.87 10.66
N ARG A 417 10.23 18.40 10.08
CA ARG A 417 10.95 19.13 9.05
C ARG A 417 10.09 19.35 7.80
N ALA A 418 9.34 18.35 7.35
CA ALA A 418 8.48 18.46 6.19
C ALA A 418 7.27 19.36 6.46
N LEU A 419 6.65 19.26 7.65
CA LEU A 419 5.53 20.11 8.06
C LEU A 419 5.95 21.60 8.15
N ASP A 420 7.14 21.88 8.67
CA ASP A 420 7.68 23.24 8.73
C ASP A 420 7.96 23.83 7.34
N ALA A 421 8.34 23.01 6.39
CA ALA A 421 8.58 23.42 5.01
C ALA A 421 7.30 23.56 4.17
N ASP A 422 6.22 22.90 4.58
CA ASP A 422 4.88 22.88 3.95
C ASP A 422 4.90 22.64 2.42
N PRO A 423 5.55 21.56 1.91
CA PRO A 423 5.60 21.28 0.48
C PRO A 423 4.20 21.01 -0.08
N ASP A 424 4.04 20.95 -1.43
CA ASP A 424 2.78 20.53 -2.03
C ASP A 424 2.57 19.03 -1.84
N ILE A 425 3.67 18.25 -1.87
CA ILE A 425 3.65 16.79 -1.79
C ILE A 425 4.62 16.31 -0.71
N ILE A 426 4.21 15.35 0.11
CA ILE A 426 5.11 14.57 0.96
C ILE A 426 5.21 13.15 0.40
N PHE A 427 6.44 12.66 0.22
CA PHE A 427 6.71 11.30 -0.25
C PHE A 427 7.27 10.43 0.88
N LEU A 428 6.52 9.39 1.24
CA LEU A 428 6.85 8.50 2.35
C LEU A 428 7.65 7.28 1.88
N THR A 429 8.73 6.94 2.56
CA THR A 429 9.55 5.77 2.26
C THR A 429 9.72 4.90 3.50
N GLY A 430 9.02 3.74 3.52
CA GLY A 430 8.16 3.10 2.52
C GLY A 430 7.06 2.30 3.19
N TRP A 431 6.21 1.65 2.36
CA TRP A 431 5.10 0.88 2.90
C TRP A 431 5.53 -0.52 3.35
N ASN A 432 6.09 -1.34 2.42
CA ASN A 432 6.11 -2.80 2.56
C ASN A 432 7.37 -3.50 2.01
N GLU A 433 8.53 -2.89 2.08
CA GLU A 433 9.81 -3.48 1.65
C GLU A 433 10.37 -4.42 2.72
N TRP A 434 9.69 -5.55 2.95
CA TRP A 434 10.04 -6.52 4.00
C TRP A 434 11.31 -7.33 3.72
N GLN A 435 11.73 -7.40 2.48
CA GLN A 435 12.91 -8.17 2.09
C GLN A 435 14.20 -7.41 2.36
N MET A 436 15.23 -8.16 2.61
CA MET A 436 16.59 -7.71 2.74
C MET A 436 17.53 -8.63 1.96
N MET A 437 18.66 -8.11 1.56
CA MET A 437 19.66 -8.87 0.85
C MET A 437 20.95 -8.97 1.66
N ARG A 438 21.51 -10.18 1.76
CA ARG A 438 22.82 -10.41 2.36
C ARG A 438 23.88 -10.42 1.28
N ILE A 439 24.89 -9.57 1.41
CA ILE A 439 26.03 -9.52 0.50
C ILE A 439 27.28 -9.93 1.27
N ALA A 440 28.03 -10.90 0.73
CA ALA A 440 29.37 -11.19 1.22
C ALA A 440 30.27 -9.97 1.06
N HIS A 441 31.39 -9.95 1.79
CA HIS A 441 32.35 -8.85 1.75
C HIS A 441 32.56 -8.32 0.32
N ASP A 442 32.15 -7.10 0.10
CA ASP A 442 32.37 -6.32 -1.13
C ASP A 442 33.24 -5.11 -0.80
N PRO A 443 34.45 -5.00 -1.37
CA PRO A 443 35.36 -3.88 -1.09
C PRO A 443 34.78 -2.52 -1.44
N TYR A 444 33.82 -2.44 -2.38
CA TYR A 444 33.18 -1.20 -2.77
C TYR A 444 32.16 -0.72 -1.72
N TRP A 445 31.31 -1.63 -1.24
CA TRP A 445 30.22 -1.32 -0.29
C TRP A 445 30.65 -1.43 1.18
N GLN A 446 31.64 -2.27 1.49
CA GLN A 446 32.06 -2.61 2.85
C GLN A 446 33.48 -2.11 3.19
N ARG A 447 33.84 -0.93 2.76
CA ARG A 447 35.22 -0.39 2.89
C ARG A 447 35.79 -0.45 4.32
N ASP A 448 34.93 -0.31 5.31
CA ASP A 448 35.33 -0.20 6.73
C ASP A 448 35.01 -1.46 7.54
N LYS A 449 34.47 -2.50 6.91
CA LYS A 449 34.14 -3.76 7.60
C LYS A 449 35.25 -4.79 7.54
N ALA A 450 35.31 -5.63 8.57
CA ALA A 450 36.19 -6.81 8.54
C ALA A 450 35.78 -7.73 7.38
N SER A 451 36.79 -8.43 6.80
CA SER A 451 36.59 -9.26 5.60
C SER A 451 35.61 -10.44 5.77
N ASN A 452 35.25 -10.78 6.99
CA ASN A 452 34.27 -11.84 7.31
C ASN A 452 32.87 -11.32 7.66
N GLN A 453 32.67 -10.02 7.66
CA GLN A 453 31.36 -9.42 8.00
C GLN A 453 30.47 -9.34 6.78
N ILE A 454 29.19 -9.72 6.94
CA ILE A 454 28.17 -9.65 5.90
C ILE A 454 27.55 -8.26 5.89
N ALA A 455 27.24 -7.72 4.71
CA ALA A 455 26.43 -6.53 4.57
C ALA A 455 24.96 -6.92 4.47
N MET A 456 24.12 -6.25 5.26
CA MET A 456 22.65 -6.35 5.21
C MET A 456 22.11 -5.13 4.48
N VAL A 457 21.69 -5.32 3.24
CA VAL A 457 21.22 -4.25 2.34
C VAL A 457 19.72 -4.13 2.46
N ASP A 458 19.21 -2.92 2.26
CA ASP A 458 17.81 -2.50 2.26
C ASP A 458 17.17 -2.50 3.65
N GLN A 459 17.18 -3.59 4.37
CA GLN A 459 16.61 -3.77 5.70
C GLN A 459 17.55 -4.65 6.56
N TYR A 460 17.35 -4.66 7.89
CA TYR A 460 18.17 -5.47 8.77
C TYR A 460 17.36 -6.10 9.91
N ASP A 461 16.81 -5.28 10.79
CA ASP A 461 16.02 -5.66 11.94
C ASP A 461 14.93 -4.61 12.24
N ARG A 462 14.31 -4.68 13.40
CA ARG A 462 13.25 -3.74 13.81
C ARG A 462 13.74 -2.30 13.95
N GLU A 463 14.98 -2.08 14.33
CA GLU A 463 15.55 -0.74 14.42
C GLU A 463 15.96 -0.21 13.04
N HIS A 464 16.51 -1.08 12.18
CA HIS A 464 17.10 -0.72 10.90
C HIS A 464 16.23 -1.20 9.73
N SER A 465 15.03 -0.69 9.66
CA SER A 465 14.06 -0.99 8.59
C SER A 465 13.17 0.24 8.32
N ARG A 466 12.55 0.29 7.14
CA ARG A 466 11.84 1.48 6.63
C ARG A 466 10.33 1.32 6.49
N ASP A 467 9.77 0.14 6.84
CA ASP A 467 8.38 -0.16 6.57
C ASP A 467 7.41 0.45 7.58
N ILE A 468 6.26 0.88 7.06
CA ILE A 468 5.13 1.43 7.82
C ILE A 468 4.01 0.39 7.98
N GLU A 469 3.91 -0.57 7.05
CA GLU A 469 2.96 -1.68 7.15
C GLU A 469 3.11 -2.36 8.52
N PRO A 470 2.01 -2.64 9.24
CA PRO A 470 2.08 -3.27 10.55
C PRO A 470 2.82 -4.61 10.54
N ASP A 471 3.63 -4.85 11.57
CA ASP A 471 4.28 -6.13 11.82
C ASP A 471 3.48 -7.00 12.80
N ILE A 472 3.86 -8.28 12.90
CA ILE A 472 3.12 -9.24 13.72
C ILE A 472 3.41 -9.13 15.22
N ASP A 473 4.62 -8.70 15.62
CA ASP A 473 5.11 -8.86 17.00
C ASP A 473 6.12 -7.79 17.49
N GLY A 474 6.32 -6.71 16.74
CA GLY A 474 7.28 -5.64 17.08
C GLY A 474 6.60 -4.32 17.43
N TYR A 475 6.49 -3.44 16.47
CA TYR A 475 5.84 -2.14 16.61
C TYR A 475 4.33 -2.18 16.29
N LEU A 476 3.81 -3.32 15.82
CA LEU A 476 2.42 -3.51 15.43
C LEU A 476 1.96 -2.42 14.43
N ASP A 477 0.92 -1.66 14.77
CA ASP A 477 0.36 -0.57 13.97
C ASP A 477 0.84 0.83 14.35
N THR A 478 1.87 0.93 15.20
CA THR A 478 2.36 2.21 15.74
C THR A 478 2.80 3.20 14.66
N TYR A 479 3.56 2.73 13.66
CA TYR A 479 4.02 3.56 12.55
C TYR A 479 2.89 3.95 11.61
N TYR A 480 1.94 3.06 11.38
CA TYR A 480 0.75 3.35 10.61
C TYR A 480 -0.06 4.48 11.25
N LEU A 481 -0.32 4.41 12.55
CA LEU A 481 -1.05 5.46 13.28
C LEU A 481 -0.25 6.76 13.39
N GLN A 482 1.08 6.69 13.55
CA GLN A 482 1.95 7.87 13.50
C GLN A 482 1.92 8.53 12.12
N MET A 483 1.91 7.76 11.05
CA MET A 483 1.71 8.26 9.68
C MET A 483 0.37 8.98 9.55
N VAL A 484 -0.74 8.35 9.97
CA VAL A 484 -2.08 8.97 9.95
C VAL A 484 -2.10 10.28 10.73
N HIS A 485 -1.52 10.31 11.96
CA HIS A 485 -1.39 11.52 12.76
C HIS A 485 -0.76 12.67 11.97
N ASN A 486 0.35 12.41 11.30
CA ASN A 486 1.08 13.45 10.59
C ASN A 486 0.46 13.81 9.24
N ILE A 487 -0.16 12.87 8.52
CA ILE A 487 -0.93 13.17 7.31
C ILE A 487 -2.08 14.14 7.63
N ARG A 488 -2.79 13.93 8.75
CA ARG A 488 -3.84 14.86 9.19
C ARG A 488 -3.29 16.25 9.55
N ARG A 489 -2.14 16.34 10.18
CA ARG A 489 -1.45 17.62 10.43
C ARG A 489 -1.06 18.33 9.14
N PHE A 490 -0.65 17.57 8.12
CA PHE A 490 -0.24 18.10 6.82
C PHE A 490 -1.43 18.54 5.98
N LYS A 491 -2.44 17.68 5.81
CA LYS A 491 -3.62 17.95 4.97
C LYS A 491 -4.68 18.78 5.67
N GLY A 492 -4.66 18.83 6.99
CA GLY A 492 -5.73 19.43 7.78
C GLY A 492 -6.99 18.56 7.76
N SER A 493 -8.04 19.03 8.37
CA SER A 493 -9.35 18.37 8.42
C SER A 493 -10.49 19.38 8.31
N GLY A 494 -11.69 18.88 7.99
CA GLY A 494 -12.92 19.64 7.94
C GLY A 494 -13.43 20.04 9.33
N VAL A 495 -14.73 20.11 9.48
CA VAL A 495 -15.43 20.41 10.73
C VAL A 495 -16.24 19.18 11.10
N ARG A 496 -16.09 18.70 12.33
CA ARG A 496 -16.86 17.54 12.84
C ARG A 496 -18.36 17.80 12.75
N VAL A 497 -19.07 16.81 12.24
CA VAL A 497 -20.53 16.83 12.14
C VAL A 497 -21.13 16.70 13.53
N LYS A 498 -22.00 17.66 13.90
CA LYS A 498 -22.68 17.65 15.21
C LYS A 498 -23.82 16.64 15.23
N PRO A 499 -24.05 15.96 16.37
CA PRO A 499 -25.20 15.09 16.57
C PRO A 499 -26.53 15.80 16.33
N SER A 500 -27.48 15.06 15.78
CA SER A 500 -28.88 15.48 15.65
C SER A 500 -29.50 15.78 17.01
N LYS A 501 -30.65 16.44 17.02
CA LYS A 501 -31.46 16.65 18.24
C LYS A 501 -31.86 15.33 18.88
N ILE A 502 -32.22 15.37 20.15
CA ILE A 502 -32.78 14.23 20.87
C ILE A 502 -33.94 13.62 20.09
N LYS A 503 -33.91 12.31 19.94
CA LYS A 503 -34.87 11.52 19.16
C LYS A 503 -34.98 10.12 19.75
N THR A 504 -36.21 9.76 20.18
CA THR A 504 -36.51 8.39 20.55
C THR A 504 -36.65 7.51 19.33
N ILE A 505 -36.02 6.35 19.34
CA ILE A 505 -36.06 5.36 18.27
C ILE A 505 -36.92 4.18 18.70
N ASP A 506 -37.91 3.83 17.89
CA ASP A 506 -38.53 2.53 17.97
C ASP A 506 -37.60 1.47 17.38
N ILE A 507 -37.00 0.63 18.21
CA ILE A 507 -36.02 -0.37 17.73
C ILE A 507 -36.64 -1.39 16.74
N CYS A 508 -37.95 -1.60 16.79
CA CYS A 508 -38.69 -2.46 15.86
C CYS A 508 -39.21 -1.69 14.63
N GLY A 509 -39.03 -0.38 14.58
CA GLY A 509 -39.43 0.47 13.46
C GLY A 509 -38.52 0.36 12.25
N GLY A 510 -38.94 0.96 11.14
CA GLY A 510 -38.19 0.91 9.89
C GLY A 510 -36.93 1.78 9.89
N ALA A 511 -36.09 1.55 8.90
CA ALA A 511 -34.81 2.27 8.72
C ALA A 511 -35.01 3.77 8.41
N GLU A 512 -36.18 4.18 7.91
CA GLU A 512 -36.51 5.56 7.56
C GLU A 512 -36.42 6.53 8.74
N GLN A 513 -36.63 6.06 9.98
CA GLN A 513 -36.45 6.88 11.17
C GLN A 513 -35.02 7.33 11.42
N TRP A 514 -34.04 6.72 10.73
CA TRP A 514 -32.62 7.06 10.84
C TRP A 514 -32.16 8.07 9.76
N ASN A 515 -33.02 8.46 8.81
CA ASN A 515 -32.62 9.31 7.68
C ASN A 515 -32.11 10.70 8.10
N ASP A 516 -32.67 11.28 9.18
CA ASP A 516 -32.30 12.59 9.74
C ASP A 516 -31.33 12.50 10.92
N VAL A 517 -30.84 11.30 11.26
CA VAL A 517 -29.87 11.08 12.35
C VAL A 517 -28.45 11.33 11.84
N LEU A 518 -27.76 12.25 12.51
CA LEU A 518 -26.37 12.64 12.25
C LEU A 518 -25.52 12.48 13.53
N PRO A 519 -24.19 12.30 13.40
CA PRO A 519 -23.44 12.02 12.17
C PRO A 519 -23.79 10.65 11.56
N GLU A 520 -23.55 10.52 10.27
CA GLU A 520 -23.52 9.23 9.58
C GLU A 520 -22.07 8.76 9.55
N TYR A 521 -21.79 7.64 10.19
CA TYR A 521 -20.47 7.03 10.23
C TYR A 521 -20.37 6.01 9.10
N LEU A 522 -19.51 6.26 8.14
CA LEU A 522 -19.30 5.39 6.99
C LEU A 522 -18.09 4.48 7.22
N ASN A 523 -18.11 3.31 6.57
CA ASN A 523 -17.00 2.36 6.55
C ASN A 523 -16.75 1.86 5.12
N ALA A 524 -15.53 1.42 4.85
CA ALA A 524 -15.15 0.86 3.56
C ALA A 524 -15.91 -0.45 3.30
N LYS A 525 -16.58 -0.53 2.17
CA LYS A 525 -17.13 -1.79 1.69
C LYS A 525 -15.97 -2.71 1.28
N GLY A 526 -15.91 -3.93 1.79
CA GLY A 526 -14.84 -4.88 1.49
C GLY A 526 -13.73 -4.95 2.54
N GLY A 527 -13.97 -4.43 3.76
CA GLY A 527 -13.19 -4.81 4.94
C GLY A 527 -13.30 -6.31 5.21
N ALA A 528 -14.52 -6.85 5.03
CA ALA A 528 -14.81 -8.28 5.12
C ALA A 528 -14.54 -8.99 3.79
N ILE A 529 -13.40 -9.62 3.66
CA ILE A 529 -12.99 -10.42 2.50
C ILE A 529 -12.33 -11.72 2.96
N ASN A 530 -12.68 -12.84 2.31
CA ASN A 530 -12.06 -14.13 2.56
C ASN A 530 -10.69 -14.23 1.89
N ARG A 531 -9.82 -15.08 2.43
CA ARG A 531 -8.49 -15.34 1.92
C ARG A 531 -8.30 -16.81 1.62
N ASP A 532 -7.79 -17.12 0.45
CA ASP A 532 -7.32 -18.44 0.02
C ASP A 532 -6.19 -18.18 -0.97
N SER A 533 -4.95 -18.09 -0.48
CA SER A 533 -3.82 -17.58 -1.27
C SER A 533 -2.51 -18.23 -0.87
N ASP A 534 -1.69 -18.52 -1.86
CA ASP A 534 -0.32 -18.95 -1.63
C ASP A 534 0.54 -17.75 -1.18
N GLY A 535 1.45 -18.05 -0.25
CA GLY A 535 2.55 -17.17 0.12
C GLY A 535 3.87 -17.63 -0.48
N TYR A 536 4.98 -17.27 0.14
CA TYR A 536 6.28 -17.86 -0.18
C TYR A 536 6.25 -19.38 0.01
N VAL A 537 7.20 -20.12 -0.59
CA VAL A 537 7.21 -21.60 -0.59
C VAL A 537 7.01 -22.17 0.82
N GLY A 538 6.07 -23.08 0.94
CA GLY A 538 5.68 -23.72 2.20
C GLY A 538 4.63 -22.95 3.01
N TRP A 539 4.10 -21.83 2.50
CA TRP A 539 3.06 -21.02 3.14
C TRP A 539 1.82 -20.98 2.25
N HIS A 540 0.67 -21.28 2.85
CA HIS A 540 -0.65 -21.13 2.27
C HIS A 540 -1.56 -20.51 3.32
N TYR A 541 -2.26 -19.45 2.96
CA TYR A 541 -3.07 -18.66 3.89
C TYR A 541 -4.55 -18.81 3.57
N THR A 542 -5.33 -19.15 4.58
CA THR A 542 -6.78 -19.19 4.50
C THR A 542 -7.40 -18.32 5.58
N ASN A 543 -8.50 -17.65 5.25
CA ASN A 543 -9.34 -16.92 6.18
C ASN A 543 -10.76 -16.89 5.63
N ASP A 544 -11.69 -17.51 6.33
CA ASP A 544 -13.11 -17.63 5.97
C ASP A 544 -14.02 -16.87 6.96
N THR A 545 -13.45 -15.93 7.70
CA THR A 545 -14.14 -15.20 8.78
C THR A 545 -15.02 -14.05 8.29
N ALA A 546 -14.90 -13.63 7.03
CA ALA A 546 -15.72 -12.57 6.45
C ALA A 546 -17.19 -13.02 6.32
N LYS A 547 -18.08 -12.45 7.15
CA LYS A 547 -19.51 -12.78 7.18
C LYS A 547 -20.39 -11.59 6.89
N ASN A 548 -20.32 -10.56 7.71
CA ASN A 548 -21.10 -9.34 7.58
C ASN A 548 -20.18 -8.17 7.20
N ASN A 549 -20.54 -7.42 6.16
CA ASN A 549 -19.75 -6.27 5.69
C ASN A 549 -20.43 -4.99 6.15
N ILE A 550 -19.94 -4.40 7.22
CA ILE A 550 -20.50 -3.20 7.86
C ILE A 550 -20.13 -1.97 7.05
N VAL A 551 -21.14 -1.23 6.57
CA VAL A 551 -20.91 -0.07 5.68
C VAL A 551 -21.35 1.26 6.27
N LYS A 552 -22.14 1.23 7.37
CA LYS A 552 -22.69 2.43 7.98
C LYS A 552 -23.02 2.20 9.44
N ALA A 553 -22.82 3.22 10.26
CA ALA A 553 -23.32 3.27 11.61
C ALA A 553 -23.95 4.64 11.91
N LYS A 554 -24.87 4.69 12.87
CA LYS A 554 -25.49 5.92 13.38
C LYS A 554 -25.76 5.80 14.87
N VAL A 555 -25.85 6.95 15.55
CA VAL A 555 -26.19 7.02 16.98
C VAL A 555 -27.30 8.06 17.20
N ALA A 556 -28.38 7.66 17.85
CA ALA A 556 -29.44 8.54 18.34
C ALA A 556 -29.54 8.40 19.87
N ARG A 557 -30.23 9.32 20.53
CA ARG A 557 -30.43 9.27 21.99
C ARG A 557 -31.72 9.96 22.42
N ASP A 558 -32.24 9.52 23.56
CA ASP A 558 -33.26 10.23 24.30
C ASP A 558 -32.88 10.33 25.81
N GLY A 559 -33.85 10.50 26.68
CA GLY A 559 -33.61 10.61 28.11
C GLY A 559 -33.17 9.31 28.78
N ASP A 560 -33.57 8.16 28.22
CA ASP A 560 -33.42 6.83 28.84
C ASP A 560 -32.38 5.97 28.13
N TYR A 561 -32.19 6.17 26.79
CA TYR A 561 -31.39 5.30 25.98
C TYR A 561 -30.45 6.05 25.02
N VAL A 562 -29.33 5.39 24.69
CA VAL A 562 -28.48 5.65 23.49
C VAL A 562 -28.73 4.51 22.52
N TYR A 563 -29.16 4.85 21.30
CA TYR A 563 -29.51 3.90 20.26
C TYR A 563 -28.35 3.80 19.25
N PHE A 564 -27.87 2.60 19.03
CA PHE A 564 -26.82 2.30 18.06
C PHE A 564 -27.40 1.55 16.87
N TYR A 565 -27.11 2.02 15.69
CA TYR A 565 -27.50 1.45 14.41
C TYR A 565 -26.28 1.02 13.64
N ALA A 566 -26.31 -0.17 13.06
CA ALA A 566 -25.34 -0.62 12.06
C ALA A 566 -26.08 -1.16 10.84
N GLU A 567 -25.53 -0.87 9.65
CA GLU A 567 -26.03 -1.35 8.36
C GLU A 567 -24.91 -2.10 7.65
N CYS A 568 -25.23 -3.28 7.12
CA CYS A 568 -24.34 -4.08 6.31
C CYS A 568 -24.69 -3.98 4.84
N ALA A 569 -23.69 -4.18 3.96
CA ALA A 569 -23.85 -4.14 2.51
C ALA A 569 -24.86 -5.18 1.98
N ASN A 570 -24.94 -6.33 2.67
CA ASN A 570 -25.78 -7.46 2.30
C ASN A 570 -26.62 -7.90 3.51
N LYS A 571 -27.53 -8.84 3.27
CA LYS A 571 -28.31 -9.46 4.34
C LYS A 571 -27.39 -10.08 5.40
N LEU A 572 -27.69 -9.79 6.66
CA LEU A 572 -26.97 -10.31 7.81
C LEU A 572 -27.06 -11.84 7.92
N THR A 573 -25.99 -12.46 8.37
CA THR A 573 -25.98 -13.85 8.83
C THR A 573 -26.87 -14.02 10.05
N ALA A 574 -27.32 -15.25 10.34
CA ALA A 574 -28.13 -15.53 11.52
C ALA A 574 -27.37 -15.19 12.82
N PRO A 575 -27.99 -14.51 13.78
CA PRO A 575 -27.32 -14.07 15.03
C PRO A 575 -27.23 -15.20 16.05
N THR A 576 -26.59 -16.29 15.68
CA THR A 576 -26.53 -17.54 16.47
C THR A 576 -25.15 -17.82 17.07
N GLU A 577 -24.15 -17.01 16.71
CA GLU A 577 -22.76 -17.19 17.14
C GLU A 577 -22.30 -16.04 18.05
N ASN A 578 -21.30 -16.32 18.87
CA ASN A 578 -20.63 -15.28 19.66
C ASN A 578 -19.80 -14.38 18.73
N ASN A 579 -19.52 -13.17 19.20
CA ASN A 579 -18.81 -12.13 18.44
C ASN A 579 -19.49 -11.71 17.11
N TRP A 580 -20.79 -12.03 16.95
CA TRP A 580 -21.60 -11.58 15.83
C TRP A 580 -22.05 -10.14 16.06
N MET A 581 -21.72 -9.21 15.17
CA MET A 581 -22.10 -7.80 15.25
C MET A 581 -21.94 -7.20 16.65
N THR A 582 -20.75 -7.29 17.20
CA THR A 582 -20.40 -6.82 18.55
C THR A 582 -20.14 -5.33 18.55
N LEU A 583 -20.70 -4.61 19.52
CA LEU A 583 -20.47 -3.18 19.75
C LEU A 583 -19.50 -2.97 20.91
N TYR A 584 -18.36 -2.34 20.66
CA TYR A 584 -17.37 -1.92 21.64
C TYR A 584 -17.51 -0.44 21.91
N ILE A 585 -17.47 -0.01 23.20
CA ILE A 585 -17.63 1.37 23.63
C ILE A 585 -16.51 1.73 24.61
N ASP A 586 -15.77 2.80 24.30
CA ASP A 586 -14.89 3.53 25.22
C ASP A 586 -15.69 4.73 25.77
N ALA A 587 -16.21 4.58 26.96
CA ALA A 587 -17.15 5.52 27.56
C ALA A 587 -16.47 6.77 28.16
N ASP A 588 -15.18 6.69 28.49
CA ASP A 588 -14.39 7.78 29.09
C ASP A 588 -13.27 8.31 28.17
N ARG A 589 -13.12 7.71 26.99
CA ARG A 589 -12.09 8.05 25.99
C ARG A 589 -10.66 7.92 26.52
N SER A 590 -10.43 6.88 27.32
CA SER A 590 -9.16 6.63 28.00
C SER A 590 -8.62 5.23 27.74
N LYS A 591 -7.48 5.12 27.05
CA LYS A 591 -6.80 3.84 26.88
C LYS A 591 -6.28 3.23 28.21
N ASN A 592 -6.28 3.98 29.31
CA ASN A 592 -5.86 3.50 30.62
C ASN A 592 -6.95 2.71 31.36
N THR A 593 -8.17 2.74 30.85
CA THR A 593 -9.34 1.99 31.33
C THR A 593 -9.77 0.99 30.27
N GLY A 594 -10.61 0.04 30.62
CA GLY A 594 -11.14 -0.93 29.68
C GLY A 594 -10.09 -1.90 29.11
N TRP A 595 -10.50 -2.70 28.12
CA TRP A 595 -9.62 -3.49 27.28
C TRP A 595 -9.26 -2.65 26.04
N GLU A 596 -8.00 -2.30 25.87
CA GLU A 596 -7.53 -1.42 24.80
C GLU A 596 -8.29 -0.08 24.70
N GLY A 597 -8.87 0.39 25.83
CA GLY A 597 -9.73 1.57 25.93
C GLY A 597 -11.22 1.26 26.03
N TYR A 598 -11.69 0.11 25.58
CA TYR A 598 -13.10 -0.24 25.62
C TYR A 598 -13.55 -0.67 27.02
N ASP A 599 -14.48 0.07 27.61
CA ASP A 599 -15.05 -0.17 28.93
C ASP A 599 -16.22 -1.13 28.91
N ILE A 600 -17.00 -1.07 27.82
CA ILE A 600 -18.27 -1.79 27.67
C ILE A 600 -18.24 -2.53 26.31
N VAL A 601 -18.69 -3.76 26.34
CA VAL A 601 -18.96 -4.55 25.15
C VAL A 601 -20.41 -5.04 25.16
N ILE A 602 -21.05 -4.96 24.00
CA ILE A 602 -22.47 -5.33 23.85
C ILE A 602 -22.58 -6.31 22.70
N ASN A 603 -23.47 -7.30 22.87
CA ASN A 603 -23.73 -8.33 21.87
C ASN A 603 -22.51 -9.23 21.55
N ARG A 604 -21.64 -9.44 22.52
CA ARG A 604 -20.53 -10.40 22.40
C ARG A 604 -21.03 -11.86 22.41
N ASN A 605 -22.11 -12.12 23.13
CA ASN A 605 -22.83 -13.40 23.12
C ASN A 605 -24.05 -13.30 22.23
N ALA A 606 -24.43 -14.41 21.59
CA ALA A 606 -25.58 -14.47 20.70
C ALA A 606 -26.86 -13.92 21.38
N PRO A 607 -27.61 -13.01 20.74
CA PRO A 607 -28.83 -12.44 21.30
C PRO A 607 -29.98 -13.48 21.38
N SER A 608 -30.91 -13.30 22.31
CA SER A 608 -32.10 -14.13 22.45
C SER A 608 -33.32 -13.29 22.85
N ASP A 609 -34.48 -13.64 22.29
CA ASP A 609 -35.78 -13.04 22.67
C ASP A 609 -35.83 -11.50 22.61
N GLY A 610 -35.11 -10.89 21.66
CA GLY A 610 -35.06 -9.44 21.48
C GLY A 610 -34.12 -8.72 22.48
N TYR A 611 -33.28 -9.48 23.21
CA TYR A 611 -32.28 -8.93 24.12
C TYR A 611 -30.89 -9.46 23.84
N THR A 612 -29.90 -8.66 24.20
CA THR A 612 -28.48 -9.00 24.17
C THR A 612 -27.76 -8.60 25.42
N THR A 613 -26.57 -9.16 25.66
CA THR A 613 -25.76 -8.90 26.85
C THR A 613 -25.09 -7.55 26.82
N ILE A 614 -25.01 -6.88 27.96
CA ILE A 614 -24.13 -5.75 28.24
C ILE A 614 -23.09 -6.25 29.24
N GLU A 615 -21.82 -6.17 28.87
CA GLU A 615 -20.71 -6.60 29.70
C GLU A 615 -19.75 -5.42 29.92
N LYS A 616 -19.20 -5.31 31.12
CA LYS A 616 -18.21 -4.30 31.51
C LYS A 616 -16.86 -4.95 31.73
N HIS A 617 -15.81 -4.26 31.25
CA HIS A 617 -14.45 -4.72 31.46
C HIS A 617 -14.09 -4.81 32.94
N GLN A 618 -13.41 -5.88 33.29
CA GLN A 618 -12.88 -6.10 34.64
C GLN A 618 -11.35 -6.09 34.59
N ARG A 619 -10.76 -5.04 35.14
CA ARG A 619 -9.32 -4.95 35.26
C ARG A 619 -8.78 -6.06 36.18
N THR A 620 -7.80 -6.80 35.70
CA THR A 620 -7.07 -7.82 36.44
C THR A 620 -5.75 -7.29 36.97
N LEU A 621 -5.12 -8.00 37.90
CA LEU A 621 -3.77 -7.65 38.38
C LEU A 621 -2.69 -7.75 37.29
N ASP A 622 -2.94 -8.58 36.26
CA ASP A 622 -2.04 -8.81 35.15
C ASP A 622 -2.18 -7.78 34.02
N GLY A 623 -2.97 -6.71 34.23
CA GLY A 623 -3.12 -5.60 33.31
C GLY A 623 -4.33 -5.67 32.40
N ASN A 624 -4.16 -5.26 31.14
CA ASN A 624 -5.22 -5.06 30.14
C ASN A 624 -5.61 -6.40 29.47
N THR A 625 -6.27 -7.29 30.21
CA THR A 625 -6.74 -8.59 29.70
C THR A 625 -8.17 -8.50 29.14
N PHE A 626 -8.48 -9.32 28.15
CA PHE A 626 -9.83 -9.44 27.57
C PHE A 626 -10.79 -10.14 28.53
N ASN A 627 -11.19 -9.43 29.61
CA ASN A 627 -12.00 -9.97 30.71
C ASN A 627 -13.26 -9.14 30.90
N TRP A 628 -14.43 -9.76 30.72
CA TRP A 628 -15.71 -9.10 30.67
C TRP A 628 -16.69 -9.72 31.70
N THR A 629 -17.44 -8.89 32.38
CA THR A 629 -18.47 -9.31 33.36
C THR A 629 -19.82 -8.78 32.94
N LEU A 630 -20.82 -9.67 32.90
CA LEU A 630 -22.21 -9.33 32.62
C LEU A 630 -22.74 -8.34 33.66
N ILE A 631 -23.27 -7.19 33.21
CA ILE A 631 -23.86 -6.16 34.07
C ILE A 631 -25.34 -5.89 33.79
N GLY A 632 -25.85 -6.37 32.65
CA GLY A 632 -27.24 -6.17 32.25
C GLY A 632 -27.54 -6.66 30.84
N ASN A 633 -28.71 -6.26 30.36
CA ASN A 633 -29.13 -6.57 28.97
C ASN A 633 -29.60 -5.30 28.27
N ALA A 634 -29.38 -5.24 26.97
CA ALA A 634 -29.90 -4.23 26.05
C ALA A 634 -30.99 -4.84 25.15
N LYS A 635 -31.94 -4.03 24.73
CA LYS A 635 -32.87 -4.42 23.65
C LYS A 635 -32.15 -4.42 22.33
N ILE A 636 -32.36 -5.44 21.49
CA ILE A 636 -31.79 -5.56 20.15
C ILE A 636 -32.88 -5.92 19.17
N ASN A 637 -32.80 -5.34 17.97
CA ASN A 637 -33.59 -5.77 16.81
C ASN A 637 -32.65 -6.00 15.63
N VAL A 638 -32.85 -7.11 14.94
CA VAL A 638 -32.11 -7.50 13.73
C VAL A 638 -33.11 -7.58 12.59
N ASN A 639 -32.86 -6.82 11.52
CA ASN A 639 -33.72 -6.78 10.35
C ASN A 639 -32.84 -6.86 9.09
N GLU A 640 -33.18 -7.69 8.15
CA GLU A 640 -32.46 -7.97 6.89
C GLU A 640 -30.94 -7.66 6.89
N ASN A 641 -30.57 -6.39 6.77
CA ASN A 641 -29.19 -5.91 6.72
C ASN A 641 -28.85 -4.91 7.84
N THR A 642 -29.70 -4.76 8.85
CA THR A 642 -29.52 -3.77 9.93
C THR A 642 -29.61 -4.37 11.31
N VAL A 643 -28.84 -3.80 12.25
CA VAL A 643 -28.90 -4.07 13.69
C VAL A 643 -29.16 -2.76 14.41
N VAL A 644 -30.12 -2.77 15.34
CA VAL A 644 -30.40 -1.65 16.26
C VAL A 644 -30.30 -2.14 17.68
N ILE A 645 -29.53 -1.44 18.52
CA ILE A 645 -29.38 -1.75 19.96
C ILE A 645 -29.75 -0.51 20.77
N ALA A 646 -30.63 -0.67 21.78
CA ALA A 646 -30.94 0.39 22.73
C ALA A 646 -30.20 0.14 24.04
N VAL A 647 -29.21 0.95 24.33
CA VAL A 647 -28.30 0.87 25.47
C VAL A 647 -28.77 1.85 26.54
N PRO A 648 -28.93 1.47 27.86
CA PRO A 648 -29.28 2.39 28.91
C PRO A 648 -28.30 3.57 29.01
N ARG A 649 -28.85 4.81 29.05
CA ARG A 649 -28.04 6.03 29.02
C ARG A 649 -27.17 6.22 30.27
N ASP A 650 -27.56 5.69 31.40
CA ASP A 650 -26.82 5.76 32.67
C ASP A 650 -25.45 5.10 32.66
N LEU A 651 -25.20 4.21 31.65
CA LEU A 651 -23.89 3.58 31.43
C LEU A 651 -22.84 4.55 30.94
N PHE A 652 -23.23 5.72 30.42
CA PHE A 652 -22.32 6.74 29.86
C PHE A 652 -21.99 7.87 30.87
N GLY A 653 -22.41 7.72 32.13
CA GLY A 653 -22.20 8.71 33.19
C GLY A 653 -23.15 9.92 33.12
N GLU A 654 -22.92 10.89 34.00
CA GLU A 654 -23.72 12.12 34.09
C GLU A 654 -23.13 13.18 33.10
N GLY A 655 -24.00 13.92 32.43
CA GLY A 655 -23.63 15.02 31.54
C GLY A 655 -23.90 14.74 30.05
N GLY A 656 -23.26 15.50 29.18
CA GLY A 656 -23.34 15.31 27.72
C GLY A 656 -22.60 14.07 27.28
N LEU A 657 -23.10 13.40 26.27
CA LEU A 657 -22.48 12.19 25.73
C LEU A 657 -21.18 12.53 24.97
N ASN A 658 -20.10 11.86 25.33
CA ASN A 658 -18.78 12.01 24.71
C ASN A 658 -18.01 10.70 24.82
N PHE A 659 -18.17 9.80 23.85
CA PHE A 659 -17.62 8.46 23.88
C PHE A 659 -17.13 8.04 22.50
N GLU A 660 -16.21 7.08 22.45
CA GLU A 660 -15.78 6.41 21.22
C GLU A 660 -16.46 5.04 21.10
N PHE A 661 -16.72 4.60 19.87
CA PHE A 661 -17.31 3.29 19.64
C PHE A 661 -16.85 2.64 18.35
N LYS A 662 -17.02 1.33 18.28
CA LYS A 662 -16.68 0.48 17.16
C LYS A 662 -17.67 -0.67 17.04
N TRP A 663 -18.04 -1.00 15.80
CA TRP A 663 -18.67 -2.27 15.50
C TRP A 663 -17.63 -3.28 15.01
N SER A 664 -17.77 -4.54 15.42
CA SER A 664 -16.94 -5.65 14.95
C SER A 664 -17.80 -6.87 14.71
N ASP A 665 -17.60 -7.54 13.59
CA ASP A 665 -18.24 -8.81 13.28
C ASP A 665 -17.19 -9.91 13.23
N ASN A 666 -17.48 -11.03 13.93
CA ASN A 666 -16.72 -12.27 13.85
C ASN A 666 -15.23 -12.18 14.24
N MET A 667 -14.90 -11.39 15.28
CA MET A 667 -13.58 -11.39 15.92
C MET A 667 -13.20 -12.79 16.38
N GLN A 668 -11.98 -13.24 16.10
CA GLN A 668 -11.47 -14.58 16.40
C GLN A 668 -10.52 -14.60 17.59
N ASP A 669 -9.69 -13.60 17.77
CA ASP A 669 -8.66 -13.53 18.81
C ASP A 669 -8.88 -12.34 19.74
N ALA A 670 -8.63 -12.53 21.03
CA ALA A 670 -8.65 -11.46 22.06
C ALA A 670 -7.39 -10.54 21.92
N ASN A 671 -7.12 -10.08 20.72
CA ASN A 671 -6.00 -9.22 20.36
C ASN A 671 -6.52 -8.08 19.49
N ILE A 672 -6.14 -6.85 19.80
CA ILE A 672 -6.57 -5.66 19.06
C ILE A 672 -6.19 -5.70 17.57
N MET A 673 -5.07 -6.38 17.22
CA MET A 673 -4.64 -6.56 15.82
C MET A 673 -5.58 -7.50 15.04
N ASP A 674 -6.49 -8.20 15.72
CA ASP A 674 -7.52 -9.00 15.07
C ASP A 674 -8.48 -8.14 14.25
N PHE A 675 -8.74 -6.90 14.66
CA PHE A 675 -9.55 -5.92 13.94
C PHE A 675 -8.97 -5.52 12.56
N TYR A 676 -7.74 -5.91 12.24
CA TYR A 676 -7.16 -5.78 10.90
C TYR A 676 -7.34 -7.05 10.07
N LYS A 677 -7.47 -8.22 10.70
CA LYS A 677 -7.36 -9.52 10.04
C LYS A 677 -8.68 -10.23 9.84
N ASN A 678 -9.46 -10.40 10.91
CA ASN A 678 -10.60 -11.31 10.92
C ASN A 678 -11.93 -10.57 10.88
N GLY A 679 -12.95 -11.23 10.29
CA GLY A 679 -14.29 -10.69 10.18
C GLY A 679 -14.34 -9.34 9.49
N ASP A 680 -15.10 -8.41 10.09
CA ASP A 680 -15.16 -7.00 9.68
C ASP A 680 -15.16 -6.07 10.90
N CYS A 681 -14.63 -4.87 10.73
CA CYS A 681 -14.64 -3.81 11.73
C CYS A 681 -14.99 -2.46 11.13
N ALA A 682 -15.83 -1.74 11.80
CA ALA A 682 -16.24 -0.39 11.44
C ALA A 682 -16.01 0.58 12.62
N PRO A 683 -14.92 1.38 12.55
CA PRO A 683 -13.85 1.38 11.52
C PRO A 683 -12.78 0.31 11.76
N MET A 684 -11.91 0.07 10.74
CA MET A 684 -10.84 -0.93 10.77
C MET A 684 -9.79 -0.63 11.85
N GLY A 685 -9.17 -1.68 12.39
CA GLY A 685 -8.03 -1.58 13.29
C GLY A 685 -8.32 -0.83 14.58
N ARG A 686 -7.43 0.06 15.01
CA ARG A 686 -7.61 0.86 16.23
C ARG A 686 -8.47 2.10 16.05
N PHE A 687 -8.90 2.44 14.86
CA PHE A 687 -9.81 3.57 14.68
C PHE A 687 -11.14 3.35 15.36
N ASN A 688 -11.71 4.43 15.89
CA ASN A 688 -13.03 4.48 16.50
C ASN A 688 -13.85 5.64 15.91
N TYR A 689 -15.16 5.48 15.88
CA TYR A 689 -16.07 6.61 15.70
C TYR A 689 -16.20 7.40 16.99
N LEU A 690 -16.28 8.71 16.89
CA LEU A 690 -16.53 9.59 18.03
C LEU A 690 -17.95 10.13 17.99
N TYR A 691 -18.72 9.90 19.06
CA TYR A 691 -19.97 10.59 19.34
C TYR A 691 -19.75 11.66 20.42
N LYS A 692 -19.98 12.93 20.09
CA LYS A 692 -19.72 14.07 20.98
C LYS A 692 -20.83 15.10 20.86
N GLU A 693 -21.61 15.33 21.95
CA GLU A 693 -22.65 16.37 22.07
C GLU A 693 -22.10 17.79 22.16
#